data_484f27f8c0e5e5becf93d5450cefa4a9
#
_entry.id   484f27f8c0e5e5becf93d5450cefa4a9
#
_cell.length_a   1.000
_cell.length_b   1.000
_cell.length_c   1.000
_cell.angle_alpha   90.00
_cell.angle_beta   90.00
_cell.angle_gamma   90.00
#
_symmetry.space_group_name_H-M   'P 1'
#
loop_
_entity.id
_entity.type
_entity.pdbx_description
1 polymer ?
#
loop_
_entity_poly.entity_id
_entity_poly.type
_entity_poly.pdbx_seq_one_letter_code
_entity_poly.pdbx_strand_id
1 'polypeptide(L)'
;MWFSFIQALSFGFVCLIVPGAILLRHMKFPWPWTFAFAPVLSLFLTCVSAQVLSYLPIHTNGLYVLGTALLFSIALCIAYSLFLKLKRIHTDPITKLPLPTLSLIYPLVYILAAGIVCYISFISALDSPNSLALHWDLAHHLNTTRTMIEAGKFTLLSTNMYLPHEAAWAPWDVARSGFYPAAWNVLCASITSGTGVNILACTHAISVLSMCVVFPLSIMSFIALVFSGEQKHMWAGACVSSAFFAFGWSNIIFGPLYPFVMAMCMVPAVCSFWILVIQTLKITKAYSLKETPDTSTSRNKACACADAAWIVPLTLFILGILTLALAHPSTVFSVGTILIPYCVYEILILPSPLVLTHIAGHKLTRTHTFSPRRLACAFGLFVLILWSLLYASLVRVGILAGFYWDFYTDFFSALRSFVGMNFATELFPQRMLQVPQPMLSIMVAVGGIICWKRPRTRWMAIAFLYFGLVEIYMSAFNGPGKLFLSGFWYSDPQRIASNAALCAIPLATEGLASVHTFVSRMLTDVAKRIQEADVAKRLRADDMQASDVFHGHAQLETAERKKQNTSITYLSASLVAVAFVAGVYTLYIPNENYHLAEPWIYRNTANKEYSYNDELSNDELEFLQKVRNYLGSDEPVLNNPYDGSIVAYGIYGISCVYRHPVTYYVNERDETRMLRIGLNNIRDSKAVQEALKKSGIHYVLRLKYPGVIKYPSNYISCEFAGIESINDTTPEFEPVLCQDEMRLYRIVYPLDEQNTSTNER
;
A
#
# COMPACT_ATOMS: atom_id res chain seq x y z
N MET A 1 -22.66 -11.86 7.08
CA MET A 1 -21.23 -11.71 6.76
C MET A 1 -20.96 -10.54 5.82
N TRP A 2 -21.49 -10.50 4.58
CA TRP A 2 -21.26 -9.36 3.65
C TRP A 2 -21.76 -8.01 4.18
N PHE A 3 -22.87 -7.97 4.92
CA PHE A 3 -23.34 -6.74 5.56
C PHE A 3 -22.32 -6.20 6.58
N SER A 4 -21.77 -7.07 7.41
CA SER A 4 -20.71 -6.70 8.36
C SER A 4 -19.44 -6.20 7.64
N PHE A 5 -19.11 -6.79 6.49
CA PHE A 5 -18.03 -6.29 5.64
C PHE A 5 -18.27 -4.86 5.14
N ILE A 6 -19.50 -4.55 4.71
CA ILE A 6 -19.88 -3.19 4.32
C ILE A 6 -19.80 -2.21 5.50
N GLN A 7 -20.14 -2.65 6.72
CA GLN A 7 -19.94 -1.82 7.93
C GLN A 7 -18.46 -1.52 8.17
N ALA A 8 -17.57 -2.54 8.05
CA ALA A 8 -16.13 -2.36 8.18
C ALA A 8 -15.58 -1.42 7.10
N LEU A 9 -16.00 -1.59 5.83
CA LEU A 9 -15.65 -0.68 4.73
C LEU A 9 -16.08 0.76 5.01
N SER A 10 -17.32 0.95 5.47
CA SER A 10 -17.88 2.27 5.72
C SER A 10 -17.15 2.98 6.86
N PHE A 11 -16.91 2.29 7.96
CA PHE A 11 -16.18 2.85 9.10
C PHE A 11 -14.70 3.13 8.73
N GLY A 12 -14.05 2.21 8.03
CA GLY A 12 -12.69 2.38 7.53
C GLY A 12 -12.57 3.55 6.55
N PHE A 13 -13.56 3.73 5.66
CA PHE A 13 -13.63 4.91 4.77
C PHE A 13 -13.71 6.21 5.57
N VAL A 14 -14.56 6.26 6.59
CA VAL A 14 -14.65 7.43 7.47
C VAL A 14 -13.33 7.71 8.15
N CYS A 15 -12.67 6.69 8.73
CA CYS A 15 -11.35 6.83 9.36
C CYS A 15 -10.28 7.33 8.40
N LEU A 16 -10.27 6.88 7.14
CA LEU A 16 -9.25 7.20 6.15
C LEU A 16 -9.51 8.51 5.40
N ILE A 17 -10.74 9.01 5.36
CA ILE A 17 -11.07 10.18 4.54
C ILE A 17 -11.44 11.39 5.40
N VAL A 18 -12.33 11.23 6.39
CA VAL A 18 -13.02 12.38 7.00
C VAL A 18 -12.07 13.28 7.79
N PRO A 19 -11.19 12.79 8.70
CA PRO A 19 -10.32 13.66 9.47
C PRO A 19 -9.42 14.56 8.58
N GLY A 20 -8.77 13.99 7.58
CA GLY A 20 -7.91 14.73 6.65
C GLY A 20 -8.70 15.65 5.73
N ALA A 21 -9.90 15.22 5.29
CA ALA A 21 -10.77 16.03 4.44
C ALA A 21 -11.26 17.30 5.15
N ILE A 22 -11.60 17.23 6.43
CA ILE A 22 -11.98 18.40 7.24
C ILE A 22 -10.86 19.44 7.21
N LEU A 23 -9.62 19.04 7.49
CA LEU A 23 -8.46 19.92 7.51
C LEU A 23 -8.19 20.52 6.12
N LEU A 24 -8.16 19.69 5.06
CA LEU A 24 -7.87 20.14 3.70
C LEU A 24 -8.97 21.06 3.15
N ARG A 25 -10.25 20.78 3.46
CA ARG A 25 -11.36 21.65 3.04
C ARG A 25 -11.35 22.99 3.79
N HIS A 26 -11.01 22.97 5.07
CA HIS A 26 -10.80 24.22 5.83
C HIS A 26 -9.67 25.06 5.20
N MET A 27 -8.59 24.41 4.74
CA MET A 27 -7.52 25.04 3.97
C MET A 27 -7.91 25.39 2.53
N LYS A 28 -9.15 25.13 2.09
CA LYS A 28 -9.72 25.42 0.75
C LYS A 28 -9.12 24.61 -0.41
N PHE A 29 -8.56 23.44 -0.17
CA PHE A 29 -8.22 22.54 -1.27
C PHE A 29 -9.46 22.19 -2.11
N PRO A 30 -9.38 22.16 -3.45
CA PRO A 30 -10.48 21.66 -4.29
C PRO A 30 -10.80 20.19 -3.97
N TRP A 31 -12.06 19.80 -4.13
CA TRP A 31 -12.53 18.45 -3.75
C TRP A 31 -11.70 17.29 -4.34
N PRO A 32 -11.31 17.28 -5.65
CA PRO A 32 -10.50 16.18 -6.17
C PRO A 32 -9.17 16.02 -5.44
N TRP A 33 -8.52 17.13 -5.09
CA TRP A 33 -7.28 17.16 -4.33
C TRP A 33 -7.48 16.81 -2.85
N THR A 34 -8.61 17.23 -2.29
CA THR A 34 -9.00 16.83 -0.93
C THR A 34 -9.11 15.32 -0.82
N PHE A 35 -9.82 14.66 -1.72
CA PHE A 35 -9.97 13.21 -1.70
C PHE A 35 -8.63 12.49 -1.92
N ALA A 36 -7.75 13.02 -2.78
CA ALA A 36 -6.46 12.41 -3.04
C ALA A 36 -5.48 12.48 -1.85
N PHE A 37 -5.54 13.55 -1.07
CA PHE A 37 -4.59 13.81 0.02
C PHE A 37 -5.12 13.45 1.41
N ALA A 38 -6.44 13.37 1.58
CA ALA A 38 -7.09 13.07 2.85
C ALA A 38 -6.62 11.75 3.48
N PRO A 39 -6.45 10.62 2.75
CA PRO A 39 -6.03 9.36 3.37
C PRO A 39 -4.70 9.46 4.12
N VAL A 40 -3.72 10.17 3.55
CA VAL A 40 -2.40 10.35 4.16
C VAL A 40 -2.51 11.08 5.50
N LEU A 41 -3.26 12.18 5.54
CA LEU A 41 -3.43 12.97 6.74
C LEU A 41 -4.33 12.29 7.77
N SER A 42 -5.40 11.63 7.31
CA SER A 42 -6.31 10.90 8.20
C SER A 42 -5.60 9.77 8.93
N LEU A 43 -4.78 8.97 8.22
CA LEU A 43 -4.02 7.90 8.85
C LEU A 43 -3.02 8.44 9.87
N PHE A 44 -2.33 9.55 9.56
CA PHE A 44 -1.47 10.23 10.52
C PHE A 44 -2.23 10.63 11.79
N LEU A 45 -3.37 11.32 11.63
CA LEU A 45 -4.20 11.76 12.74
C LEU A 45 -4.75 10.59 13.56
N THR A 46 -5.15 9.51 12.89
CA THR A 46 -5.60 8.26 13.54
C THR A 46 -4.48 7.65 14.39
N CYS A 47 -3.26 7.56 13.86
CA CYS A 47 -2.10 7.05 14.61
C CYS A 47 -1.75 7.92 15.82
N VAL A 48 -1.71 9.24 15.64
CA VAL A 48 -1.44 10.18 16.74
C VAL A 48 -2.54 10.09 17.80
N SER A 49 -3.79 10.02 17.40
CA SER A 49 -4.93 9.88 18.32
C SER A 49 -4.86 8.61 19.14
N ALA A 50 -4.59 7.48 18.47
CA ALA A 50 -4.42 6.18 19.11
C ALA A 50 -3.28 6.20 20.14
N GLN A 51 -2.13 6.77 19.75
CA GLN A 51 -0.97 6.87 20.64
C GLN A 51 -1.25 7.78 21.83
N VAL A 52 -1.93 8.92 21.66
CA VAL A 52 -2.30 9.81 22.77
C VAL A 52 -3.27 9.11 23.71
N LEU A 53 -4.31 8.47 23.18
CA LEU A 53 -5.28 7.70 23.99
C LEU A 53 -4.63 6.56 24.76
N SER A 54 -3.55 5.95 24.23
CA SER A 54 -2.84 4.88 24.92
C SER A 54 -2.19 5.29 26.24
N TYR A 55 -1.90 6.58 26.44
CA TYR A 55 -1.36 7.12 27.69
C TYR A 55 -2.44 7.43 28.73
N LEU A 56 -3.71 7.46 28.33
CA LEU A 56 -4.82 7.72 29.25
C LEU A 56 -5.27 6.42 29.93
N PRO A 57 -5.78 6.48 31.17
CA PRO A 57 -6.25 5.30 31.91
C PRO A 57 -7.66 4.87 31.44
N ILE A 58 -7.83 4.69 30.12
CA ILE A 58 -9.09 4.29 29.50
C ILE A 58 -8.86 3.08 28.62
N HIS A 59 -9.90 2.27 28.46
CA HIS A 59 -9.95 1.21 27.47
C HIS A 59 -10.37 1.79 26.12
N THR A 60 -9.41 1.98 25.23
CA THR A 60 -9.59 2.61 23.92
C THR A 60 -10.33 1.69 22.96
N ASN A 61 -11.17 2.26 22.12
CA ASN A 61 -11.82 1.60 20.99
C ASN A 61 -11.81 2.51 19.75
N GLY A 62 -12.29 1.98 18.62
CA GLY A 62 -12.26 2.71 17.34
C GLY A 62 -13.06 4.00 17.33
N LEU A 63 -14.14 4.09 18.10
CA LEU A 63 -14.94 5.32 18.20
C LEU A 63 -14.18 6.43 18.92
N TYR A 64 -13.44 6.08 20.00
CA TYR A 64 -12.57 7.05 20.70
C TYR A 64 -11.43 7.52 19.81
N VAL A 65 -10.80 6.59 19.05
CA VAL A 65 -9.73 6.95 18.10
C VAL A 65 -10.24 7.90 17.03
N LEU A 66 -11.37 7.57 16.39
CA LEU A 66 -12.01 8.42 15.37
C LEU A 66 -12.42 9.77 15.95
N GLY A 67 -13.09 9.78 17.10
CA GLY A 67 -13.51 11.02 17.77
C GLY A 67 -12.33 11.93 18.08
N THR A 68 -11.23 11.38 18.60
CA THR A 68 -10.00 12.14 18.89
C THR A 68 -9.33 12.64 17.60
N ALA A 69 -9.31 11.84 16.53
CA ALA A 69 -8.78 12.27 15.23
C ALA A 69 -9.59 13.44 14.64
N LEU A 70 -10.91 13.43 14.80
CA LEU A 70 -11.78 14.55 14.41
C LEU A 70 -11.50 15.81 15.27
N LEU A 71 -11.33 15.65 16.57
CA LEU A 71 -10.97 16.76 17.48
C LEU A 71 -9.62 17.36 17.09
N PHE A 72 -8.61 16.55 16.79
CA PHE A 72 -7.32 17.04 16.29
C PHE A 72 -7.45 17.74 14.95
N SER A 73 -8.28 17.25 14.05
CA SER A 73 -8.56 17.94 12.77
C SER A 73 -9.15 19.34 13.01
N ILE A 74 -10.13 19.46 13.91
CA ILE A 74 -10.74 20.74 14.27
C ILE A 74 -9.72 21.66 14.93
N ALA A 75 -8.91 21.15 15.89
CA ALA A 75 -7.86 21.92 16.54
C ALA A 75 -6.82 22.45 15.54
N LEU A 76 -6.42 21.65 14.56
CA LEU A 76 -5.53 22.07 13.48
C LEU A 76 -6.17 23.12 12.56
N CYS A 77 -7.46 23.02 12.29
CA CYS A 77 -8.20 24.06 11.55
C CYS A 77 -8.18 25.39 12.30
N ILE A 78 -8.42 25.37 13.61
CA ILE A 78 -8.35 26.56 14.46
C ILE A 78 -6.91 27.13 14.47
N ALA A 79 -5.92 26.27 14.68
CA ALA A 79 -4.51 26.66 14.68
C ALA A 79 -4.08 27.29 13.34
N TYR A 80 -4.52 26.71 12.21
CA TYR A 80 -4.28 27.27 10.88
C TYR A 80 -4.91 28.64 10.71
N SER A 81 -6.16 28.81 11.13
CA SER A 81 -6.87 30.10 11.08
C SER A 81 -6.17 31.18 11.94
N LEU A 82 -5.73 30.82 13.15
CA LEU A 82 -4.98 31.69 14.03
C LEU A 82 -3.62 32.06 13.42
N PHE A 83 -2.92 31.10 12.83
CA PHE A 83 -1.65 31.34 12.13
C PHE A 83 -1.82 32.39 11.00
N LEU A 84 -2.83 32.22 10.15
CA LEU A 84 -3.13 33.19 9.07
C LEU A 84 -3.42 34.58 9.65
N LYS A 85 -4.22 34.66 10.71
CA LYS A 85 -4.57 35.92 11.40
C LYS A 85 -3.35 36.60 12.03
N LEU A 86 -2.52 35.85 12.75
CA LEU A 86 -1.31 36.37 13.42
C LEU A 86 -0.28 36.86 12.39
N LYS A 87 -0.13 36.13 11.27
CA LYS A 87 0.78 36.54 10.20
C LYS A 87 0.16 37.61 9.27
N ARG A 88 -1.07 38.06 9.53
CA ARG A 88 -1.83 39.02 8.72
C ARG A 88 -1.89 38.62 7.24
N ILE A 89 -2.01 37.31 6.99
CA ILE A 89 -2.14 36.75 5.65
C ILE A 89 -3.61 36.86 5.25
N HIS A 90 -3.92 37.75 4.31
CA HIS A 90 -5.28 38.03 3.85
C HIS A 90 -5.73 37.14 2.68
N THR A 91 -4.77 36.63 1.90
CA THR A 91 -5.04 35.68 0.80
C THR A 91 -4.64 34.29 1.21
N ASP A 92 -5.52 33.32 0.97
CA ASP A 92 -5.26 31.93 1.31
C ASP A 92 -4.04 31.39 0.54
N PRO A 93 -3.03 30.82 1.19
CA PRO A 93 -1.83 30.26 0.53
C PRO A 93 -2.16 29.21 -0.54
N ILE A 94 -3.26 28.44 -0.36
CA ILE A 94 -3.67 27.38 -1.31
C ILE A 94 -4.03 27.93 -2.69
N THR A 95 -4.59 29.14 -2.78
CA THR A 95 -4.90 29.78 -4.08
C THR A 95 -3.66 30.07 -4.92
N LYS A 96 -2.48 30.01 -4.31
CA LYS A 96 -1.18 30.20 -4.98
C LYS A 96 -0.50 28.88 -5.36
N LEU A 97 -1.04 27.74 -4.96
CA LEU A 97 -0.50 26.45 -5.35
C LEU A 97 -0.79 26.18 -6.83
N PRO A 98 0.15 25.59 -7.57
CA PRO A 98 -0.02 25.24 -8.99
C PRO A 98 -0.84 23.95 -9.14
N LEU A 99 -2.03 23.93 -8.57
CA LEU A 99 -2.95 22.80 -8.67
C LEU A 99 -3.73 22.89 -9.98
N PRO A 100 -3.59 21.90 -10.89
CA PRO A 100 -4.47 21.81 -12.04
C PRO A 100 -5.95 21.75 -11.64
N THR A 101 -6.81 22.41 -12.42
CA THR A 101 -8.26 22.32 -12.23
C THR A 101 -8.75 20.94 -12.66
N LEU A 102 -9.30 20.17 -11.73
CA LEU A 102 -9.81 18.83 -11.98
C LEU A 102 -11.32 18.78 -11.79
N SER A 103 -12.01 18.07 -12.68
CA SER A 103 -13.43 17.73 -12.52
C SER A 103 -13.59 16.61 -11.46
N LEU A 104 -14.72 16.63 -10.75
CA LEU A 104 -15.11 15.55 -9.82
C LEU A 104 -15.35 14.20 -10.52
N ILE A 105 -15.50 14.19 -11.85
CA ILE A 105 -15.62 12.94 -12.60
C ILE A 105 -14.36 12.08 -12.50
N TYR A 106 -13.15 12.69 -12.39
CA TYR A 106 -11.91 11.93 -12.36
C TYR A 106 -11.77 11.05 -11.10
N PRO A 107 -11.93 11.57 -9.87
CA PRO A 107 -11.95 10.70 -8.68
C PRO A 107 -12.91 9.53 -8.82
N LEU A 108 -14.11 9.78 -9.33
CA LEU A 108 -15.14 8.73 -9.50
C LEU A 108 -14.70 7.66 -10.49
N VAL A 109 -14.17 8.06 -11.67
CA VAL A 109 -13.74 7.11 -12.72
C VAL A 109 -12.53 6.29 -12.26
N TYR A 110 -11.58 6.90 -11.56
CA TYR A 110 -10.43 6.18 -11.01
C TYR A 110 -10.86 5.13 -9.97
N ILE A 111 -11.77 5.49 -9.05
CA ILE A 111 -12.32 4.55 -8.06
C ILE A 111 -13.12 3.45 -8.75
N LEU A 112 -13.95 3.76 -9.74
CA LEU A 112 -14.76 2.79 -10.46
C LEU A 112 -13.88 1.77 -11.20
N ALA A 113 -12.86 2.24 -11.94
CA ALA A 113 -11.93 1.36 -12.64
C ALA A 113 -11.19 0.43 -11.68
N ALA A 114 -10.68 0.97 -10.56
CA ALA A 114 -10.04 0.15 -9.54
C ALA A 114 -11.01 -0.81 -8.85
N GLY A 115 -12.25 -0.40 -8.62
CA GLY A 115 -13.32 -1.23 -8.04
C GLY A 115 -13.68 -2.43 -8.94
N ILE A 116 -13.74 -2.24 -10.26
CA ILE A 116 -13.96 -3.33 -11.22
C ILE A 116 -12.82 -4.35 -11.15
N VAL A 117 -11.57 -3.89 -11.18
CA VAL A 117 -10.40 -4.78 -11.06
C VAL A 117 -10.41 -5.51 -9.72
N CYS A 118 -10.68 -4.81 -8.62
CA CYS A 118 -10.75 -5.41 -7.30
C CYS A 118 -11.86 -6.46 -7.19
N TYR A 119 -13.03 -6.17 -7.76
CA TYR A 119 -14.11 -7.15 -7.77
C TYR A 119 -13.69 -8.44 -8.50
N ILE A 120 -13.13 -8.33 -9.71
CA ILE A 120 -12.75 -9.47 -10.53
C ILE A 120 -11.59 -10.26 -9.91
N SER A 121 -10.55 -9.57 -9.39
CA SER A 121 -9.31 -10.21 -8.96
C SER A 121 -9.27 -10.56 -7.46
N PHE A 122 -10.17 -10.02 -6.65
CA PHE A 122 -10.13 -10.20 -5.19
C PHE A 122 -11.49 -10.59 -4.61
N ILE A 123 -12.53 -9.73 -4.74
CA ILE A 123 -13.81 -9.96 -4.06
C ILE A 123 -14.52 -11.21 -4.58
N SER A 124 -14.50 -11.45 -5.90
CA SER A 124 -15.14 -12.65 -6.50
C SER A 124 -14.46 -13.96 -6.10
N ALA A 125 -13.21 -13.89 -5.66
CA ALA A 125 -12.45 -15.03 -5.17
C ALA A 125 -12.67 -15.31 -3.69
N LEU A 126 -13.28 -14.38 -2.94
CA LEU A 126 -13.58 -14.57 -1.52
C LEU A 126 -14.85 -15.40 -1.32
N ASP A 127 -14.76 -16.63 -0.75
CA ASP A 127 -15.94 -17.42 -0.36
C ASP A 127 -16.74 -16.68 0.72
N SER A 128 -16.01 -16.02 1.61
CA SER A 128 -16.61 -15.16 2.65
C SER A 128 -15.69 -13.99 3.00
N PRO A 129 -16.22 -12.90 3.57
CA PRO A 129 -15.40 -11.82 4.08
C PRO A 129 -14.42 -12.24 5.20
N ASN A 130 -14.61 -13.40 5.80
CA ASN A 130 -13.77 -13.93 6.87
C ASN A 130 -12.74 -14.95 6.37
N SER A 131 -12.58 -15.09 5.07
CA SER A 131 -11.60 -16.01 4.51
C SER A 131 -10.17 -15.64 4.90
N LEU A 132 -9.34 -16.64 5.02
CA LEU A 132 -8.00 -16.53 5.58
C LEU A 132 -6.97 -17.05 4.60
N ALA A 133 -6.00 -16.23 4.23
CA ALA A 133 -4.75 -16.66 3.62
C ALA A 133 -3.68 -16.68 4.72
N LEU A 134 -3.36 -17.85 5.24
CA LEU A 134 -2.44 -17.97 6.37
C LEU A 134 -0.99 -17.76 5.91
N HIS A 135 -0.31 -16.81 6.54
CA HIS A 135 1.11 -16.55 6.37
C HIS A 135 1.69 -15.97 7.65
N TRP A 136 3.00 -16.04 7.83
CA TRP A 136 3.67 -15.56 9.05
C TRP A 136 3.41 -14.06 9.31
N ASP A 137 3.49 -13.24 8.28
CA ASP A 137 3.24 -11.80 8.41
C ASP A 137 1.79 -11.53 8.86
N LEU A 138 0.82 -12.29 8.34
CA LEU A 138 -0.57 -12.17 8.76
C LEU A 138 -0.75 -12.54 10.23
N ALA A 139 -0.16 -13.66 10.69
CA ALA A 139 -0.25 -14.08 12.08
C ALA A 139 0.27 -12.99 13.02
N HIS A 140 1.43 -12.40 12.71
CA HIS A 140 1.96 -11.26 13.46
C HIS A 140 0.97 -10.09 13.52
N HIS A 141 0.40 -9.71 12.38
CA HIS A 141 -0.53 -8.58 12.31
C HIS A 141 -1.84 -8.84 13.06
N LEU A 142 -2.44 -10.03 12.92
CA LEU A 142 -3.68 -10.38 13.61
C LEU A 142 -3.46 -10.42 15.14
N ASN A 143 -2.40 -11.10 15.61
CA ASN A 143 -2.08 -11.21 17.02
C ASN A 143 -1.78 -9.86 17.66
N THR A 144 -0.97 -9.02 17.00
CA THR A 144 -0.71 -7.64 17.45
C THR A 144 -1.99 -6.81 17.53
N THR A 145 -2.85 -6.89 16.52
CA THR A 145 -4.12 -6.16 16.48
C THR A 145 -5.07 -6.61 17.60
N ARG A 146 -5.15 -7.94 17.85
CA ARG A 146 -5.94 -8.49 18.94
C ARG A 146 -5.43 -7.99 20.29
N THR A 147 -4.11 -8.04 20.53
CA THR A 147 -3.51 -7.53 21.77
C THR A 147 -3.84 -6.04 21.99
N MET A 148 -3.82 -5.21 20.94
CA MET A 148 -4.24 -3.81 21.04
C MET A 148 -5.69 -3.68 21.51
N ILE A 149 -6.59 -4.50 20.95
CA ILE A 149 -8.03 -4.48 21.28
C ILE A 149 -8.25 -4.93 22.74
N GLU A 150 -7.65 -6.04 23.13
CA GLU A 150 -7.83 -6.62 24.47
C GLU A 150 -7.18 -5.74 25.55
N ALA A 151 -5.99 -5.18 25.29
CA ALA A 151 -5.37 -4.22 26.18
C ALA A 151 -6.12 -2.86 26.24
N GLY A 152 -6.96 -2.56 25.25
CA GLY A 152 -7.53 -1.22 25.09
C GLY A 152 -6.47 -0.13 24.91
N LYS A 153 -5.30 -0.48 24.33
CA LYS A 153 -4.15 0.39 24.13
C LYS A 153 -3.62 0.26 22.69
N PHE A 154 -3.98 1.20 21.85
CA PHE A 154 -3.58 1.22 20.44
C PHE A 154 -2.27 2.00 20.28
N THR A 155 -1.16 1.36 20.63
CA THR A 155 0.16 2.01 20.71
C THR A 155 1.06 1.58 19.55
N LEU A 156 1.90 2.52 19.06
CA LEU A 156 2.95 2.26 18.08
C LEU A 156 4.34 2.21 18.77
N LEU A 157 4.49 2.84 19.93
CA LEU A 157 5.78 2.99 20.60
C LEU A 157 6.11 1.82 21.54
N SER A 158 5.11 1.02 21.93
CA SER A 158 5.25 -0.12 22.82
C SER A 158 4.35 -1.29 22.39
N THR A 159 4.52 -1.74 21.14
CA THR A 159 3.76 -2.88 20.61
C THR A 159 4.24 -4.20 21.19
N ASN A 160 3.29 -5.09 21.47
CA ASN A 160 3.56 -6.46 21.89
C ASN A 160 2.44 -7.37 21.36
N MET A 161 2.70 -8.67 21.30
CA MET A 161 1.71 -9.72 21.00
C MET A 161 1.20 -10.44 22.25
N TYR A 162 1.68 -10.05 23.43
CA TYR A 162 1.29 -10.62 24.72
C TYR A 162 0.89 -9.51 25.67
N LEU A 163 -0.09 -9.80 26.54
CA LEU A 163 -0.54 -8.89 27.57
C LEU A 163 0.32 -9.03 28.83
N PRO A 164 0.40 -7.99 29.69
CA PRO A 164 1.24 -8.04 30.90
C PRO A 164 0.94 -9.21 31.85
N HIS A 165 -0.32 -9.63 31.96
CA HIS A 165 -0.71 -10.78 32.82
C HIS A 165 -0.30 -12.14 32.22
N GLU A 166 0.03 -12.20 30.94
CA GLU A 166 0.49 -13.39 30.24
C GLU A 166 1.99 -13.67 30.46
N ALA A 167 2.68 -12.80 31.25
CA ALA A 167 4.13 -12.90 31.48
C ALA A 167 4.59 -14.23 32.09
N ALA A 168 3.72 -14.97 32.77
CA ALA A 168 4.06 -16.25 33.37
C ALA A 168 4.38 -17.32 32.30
N TRP A 169 3.65 -17.31 31.17
CA TRP A 169 3.73 -18.36 30.16
C TRP A 169 4.14 -17.84 28.76
N ALA A 170 4.25 -16.52 28.55
CA ALA A 170 4.76 -15.98 27.30
C ALA A 170 6.18 -16.48 27.02
N PRO A 171 6.53 -16.84 25.77
CA PRO A 171 7.84 -17.39 25.43
C PRO A 171 8.99 -16.38 25.51
N TRP A 172 8.70 -15.11 25.67
CA TRP A 172 9.70 -14.05 25.89
C TRP A 172 9.30 -13.08 27.00
N ASP A 173 10.21 -12.18 27.33
CA ASP A 173 9.94 -11.12 28.32
C ASP A 173 8.93 -10.10 27.77
N VAL A 174 7.72 -10.14 28.27
CA VAL A 174 6.60 -9.26 27.88
C VAL A 174 6.90 -7.77 28.20
N ALA A 175 7.80 -7.47 29.13
CA ALA A 175 8.21 -6.10 29.42
C ALA A 175 9.04 -5.50 28.27
N ARG A 176 9.62 -6.29 27.39
CA ARG A 176 10.35 -5.84 26.21
C ARG A 176 9.40 -5.49 25.08
N SER A 177 8.74 -4.34 25.20
CA SER A 177 7.98 -3.73 24.10
C SER A 177 8.81 -2.65 23.43
N GLY A 178 8.55 -2.39 22.14
CA GLY A 178 9.28 -1.39 21.38
C GLY A 178 8.44 -0.75 20.28
N PHE A 179 9.05 0.19 19.58
CA PHE A 179 8.44 0.79 18.39
C PHE A 179 8.24 -0.27 17.30
N TYR A 180 7.03 -0.29 16.76
CA TYR A 180 6.69 -1.03 15.55
C TYR A 180 5.88 -0.12 14.61
N PRO A 181 6.07 -0.18 13.28
CA PRO A 181 5.29 0.61 12.32
C PRO A 181 3.87 0.04 12.17
N ALA A 182 3.06 0.22 13.21
CA ALA A 182 1.78 -0.45 13.41
C ALA A 182 0.55 0.35 12.95
N ALA A 183 0.70 1.34 12.02
CA ALA A 183 -0.44 2.13 11.57
C ALA A 183 -1.57 1.28 10.95
N TRP A 184 -1.22 0.19 10.25
CA TRP A 184 -2.19 -0.76 9.74
C TRP A 184 -2.93 -1.47 10.89
N ASN A 185 -2.21 -1.92 11.91
CA ASN A 185 -2.80 -2.59 13.09
C ASN A 185 -3.71 -1.64 13.86
N VAL A 186 -3.32 -0.38 14.05
CA VAL A 186 -4.15 0.67 14.67
C VAL A 186 -5.44 0.88 13.88
N LEU A 187 -5.36 0.96 12.55
CA LEU A 187 -6.55 1.09 11.71
C LEU A 187 -7.45 -0.15 11.81
N CYS A 188 -6.88 -1.35 11.73
CA CYS A 188 -7.60 -2.61 11.85
C CYS A 188 -8.26 -2.74 13.23
N ALA A 189 -7.55 -2.46 14.33
CA ALA A 189 -8.07 -2.45 15.68
C ALA A 189 -9.21 -1.41 15.84
N SER A 190 -9.06 -0.24 15.21
CA SER A 190 -10.10 0.80 15.24
C SER A 190 -11.37 0.36 14.52
N ILE A 191 -11.25 -0.27 13.34
CA ILE A 191 -12.42 -0.76 12.60
C ILE A 191 -13.09 -1.91 13.39
N THR A 192 -12.28 -2.91 13.82
CA THR A 192 -12.78 -4.08 14.54
C THR A 192 -13.52 -3.67 15.83
N SER A 193 -12.88 -2.87 16.68
CA SER A 193 -13.48 -2.46 17.97
C SER A 193 -14.55 -1.38 17.86
N GLY A 194 -14.52 -0.59 16.77
CA GLY A 194 -15.52 0.43 16.50
C GLY A 194 -16.83 -0.12 15.90
N THR A 195 -16.75 -1.26 15.22
CA THR A 195 -17.91 -1.88 14.53
C THR A 195 -18.34 -3.22 15.13
N GLY A 196 -17.49 -3.90 15.89
CA GLY A 196 -17.70 -5.28 16.33
C GLY A 196 -17.56 -6.34 15.23
N VAL A 197 -17.09 -5.95 14.05
CA VAL A 197 -16.92 -6.86 12.91
C VAL A 197 -15.66 -7.73 13.10
N ASN A 198 -15.70 -8.97 12.60
CA ASN A 198 -14.59 -9.88 12.66
C ASN A 198 -13.29 -9.27 12.07
N ILE A 199 -12.15 -9.51 12.71
CA ILE A 199 -10.86 -8.94 12.35
C ILE A 199 -10.43 -9.32 10.91
N LEU A 200 -10.78 -10.52 10.42
CA LEU A 200 -10.49 -10.94 9.05
C LEU A 200 -11.26 -10.10 8.02
N ALA A 201 -12.56 -9.89 8.26
CA ALA A 201 -13.35 -8.99 7.41
C ALA A 201 -12.82 -7.57 7.43
N CYS A 202 -12.33 -7.06 8.56
CA CYS A 202 -11.69 -5.76 8.67
C CYS A 202 -10.37 -5.70 7.89
N THR A 203 -9.58 -6.77 7.89
CA THR A 203 -8.34 -6.90 7.10
C THR A 203 -8.62 -6.75 5.60
N HIS A 204 -9.63 -7.49 5.09
CA HIS A 204 -10.05 -7.39 3.70
C HIS A 204 -10.65 -6.03 3.36
N ALA A 205 -11.42 -5.43 4.28
CA ALA A 205 -11.95 -4.08 4.10
C ALA A 205 -10.84 -3.03 3.93
N ILE A 206 -9.75 -3.12 4.72
CA ILE A 206 -8.59 -2.24 4.56
C ILE A 206 -7.90 -2.47 3.21
N SER A 207 -7.77 -3.72 2.76
CA SER A 207 -7.19 -4.04 1.46
C SER A 207 -8.00 -3.43 0.31
N VAL A 208 -9.33 -3.58 0.34
CA VAL A 208 -10.25 -2.97 -0.63
C VAL A 208 -10.16 -1.45 -0.58
N LEU A 209 -10.19 -0.83 0.59
CA LEU A 209 -10.06 0.63 0.72
C LEU A 209 -8.71 1.12 0.18
N SER A 210 -7.63 0.41 0.47
CA SER A 210 -6.29 0.77 -0.03
C SER A 210 -6.22 0.72 -1.55
N MET A 211 -6.69 -0.37 -2.17
CA MET A 211 -6.57 -0.59 -3.61
C MET A 211 -7.63 0.12 -4.44
N CYS A 212 -8.85 0.31 -3.91
CA CYS A 212 -9.97 0.91 -4.67
C CYS A 212 -10.20 2.39 -4.39
N VAL A 213 -9.73 2.90 -3.25
CA VAL A 213 -9.95 4.31 -2.89
C VAL A 213 -8.64 5.05 -2.74
N VAL A 214 -7.75 4.60 -1.86
CA VAL A 214 -6.52 5.33 -1.54
C VAL A 214 -5.59 5.39 -2.74
N PHE A 215 -5.27 4.24 -3.35
CA PHE A 215 -4.34 4.18 -4.48
C PHE A 215 -4.82 4.96 -5.70
N PRO A 216 -6.04 4.73 -6.23
CA PRO A 216 -6.50 5.43 -7.43
C PRO A 216 -6.57 6.95 -7.24
N LEU A 217 -6.95 7.43 -6.07
CA LEU A 217 -6.95 8.86 -5.76
C LEU A 217 -5.53 9.43 -5.63
N SER A 218 -4.63 8.69 -5.02
CA SER A 218 -3.23 9.03 -4.84
C SER A 218 -2.51 9.15 -6.19
N ILE A 219 -2.61 8.13 -7.04
CA ILE A 219 -1.99 8.14 -8.37
C ILE A 219 -2.62 9.17 -9.31
N MET A 220 -3.93 9.42 -9.20
CA MET A 220 -4.62 10.49 -9.91
C MET A 220 -3.96 11.85 -9.63
N SER A 221 -3.67 12.15 -8.37
CA SER A 221 -3.00 13.42 -7.99
C SER A 221 -1.61 13.55 -8.59
N PHE A 222 -0.86 12.45 -8.61
CA PHE A 222 0.48 12.40 -9.20
C PHE A 222 0.44 12.63 -10.72
N ILE A 223 -0.42 11.90 -11.44
CA ILE A 223 -0.63 12.06 -12.88
C ILE A 223 -1.06 13.51 -13.21
N ALA A 224 -1.99 14.07 -12.43
CA ALA A 224 -2.46 15.44 -12.63
C ALA A 224 -1.33 16.46 -12.51
N LEU A 225 -0.42 16.32 -11.54
CA LEU A 225 0.70 17.25 -11.39
C LEU A 225 1.77 17.07 -12.46
N VAL A 226 2.12 15.85 -12.79
CA VAL A 226 3.17 15.55 -13.78
C VAL A 226 2.75 15.97 -15.17
N PHE A 227 1.49 15.74 -15.55
CA PHE A 227 0.95 16.05 -16.88
C PHE A 227 0.04 17.29 -16.88
N SER A 228 0.16 18.15 -15.86
CA SER A 228 -0.54 19.45 -15.77
C SER A 228 -2.07 19.36 -15.91
N GLY A 229 -2.67 18.24 -15.50
CA GLY A 229 -4.12 18.00 -15.56
C GLY A 229 -4.69 17.86 -16.98
N GLU A 230 -3.86 17.60 -17.99
CA GLU A 230 -4.34 17.38 -19.36
C GLU A 230 -5.36 16.23 -19.41
N GLN A 231 -6.53 16.51 -19.99
CA GLN A 231 -7.68 15.58 -20.01
C GLN A 231 -7.32 14.18 -20.53
N LYS A 232 -6.54 14.10 -21.62
CA LYS A 232 -6.12 12.82 -22.20
C LYS A 232 -5.32 11.94 -21.24
N HIS A 233 -4.45 12.56 -20.41
CA HIS A 233 -3.67 11.84 -19.39
C HIS A 233 -4.52 11.44 -18.20
N MET A 234 -5.50 12.28 -17.83
CA MET A 234 -6.43 11.92 -16.74
C MET A 234 -7.27 10.68 -17.09
N TRP A 235 -7.81 10.61 -18.31
CA TRP A 235 -8.54 9.45 -18.80
C TRP A 235 -7.63 8.23 -18.98
N ALA A 236 -6.47 8.40 -19.62
CA ALA A 236 -5.52 7.32 -19.80
C ALA A 236 -5.05 6.74 -18.45
N GLY A 237 -4.75 7.61 -17.48
CA GLY A 237 -4.37 7.19 -16.13
C GLY A 237 -5.46 6.40 -15.42
N ALA A 238 -6.72 6.83 -15.52
CA ALA A 238 -7.85 6.08 -14.95
C ALA A 238 -7.94 4.65 -15.53
N CYS A 239 -7.66 4.52 -16.83
CA CYS A 239 -7.73 3.22 -17.51
C CYS A 239 -6.57 2.28 -17.15
N VAL A 240 -5.35 2.78 -16.87
CA VAL A 240 -4.18 1.90 -16.73
C VAL A 240 -3.64 1.79 -15.29
N SER A 241 -4.02 2.69 -14.38
CA SER A 241 -3.42 2.74 -13.04
C SER A 241 -3.60 1.47 -12.23
N SER A 242 -4.74 0.80 -12.32
CA SER A 242 -5.06 -0.42 -11.59
C SER A 242 -4.78 -1.71 -12.38
N ALA A 243 -4.16 -1.61 -13.58
CA ALA A 243 -3.95 -2.74 -14.47
C ALA A 243 -2.67 -3.53 -14.19
N PHE A 244 -1.75 -3.01 -13.38
CA PHE A 244 -0.48 -3.67 -13.08
C PHE A 244 -0.66 -4.70 -11.96
N PHE A 245 -0.58 -5.99 -12.32
CA PHE A 245 -0.68 -7.08 -11.36
C PHE A 245 0.43 -7.00 -10.28
N ALA A 246 1.64 -6.65 -10.68
CA ALA A 246 2.78 -6.52 -9.77
C ALA A 246 2.66 -5.38 -8.75
N PHE A 247 1.63 -4.49 -8.87
CA PHE A 247 1.35 -3.48 -7.87
C PHE A 247 0.15 -3.89 -7.00
N GLY A 248 0.40 -4.13 -5.73
CA GLY A 248 -0.60 -4.43 -4.71
C GLY A 248 -1.10 -5.87 -4.74
N TRP A 249 -1.66 -6.35 -5.85
CA TRP A 249 -2.26 -7.69 -5.93
C TRP A 249 -1.24 -8.79 -5.70
N SER A 250 -0.08 -8.76 -6.37
CA SER A 250 1.00 -9.72 -6.15
C SER A 250 1.49 -9.75 -4.70
N ASN A 251 1.55 -8.58 -4.04
CA ASN A 251 1.98 -8.48 -2.65
C ASN A 251 0.96 -9.08 -1.67
N ILE A 252 -0.35 -8.97 -1.98
CA ILE A 252 -1.41 -9.58 -1.17
C ILE A 252 -1.41 -11.10 -1.35
N ILE A 253 -1.14 -11.58 -2.57
CA ILE A 253 -1.16 -13.01 -2.90
C ILE A 253 0.12 -13.71 -2.45
N PHE A 254 1.28 -13.16 -2.69
CA PHE A 254 2.59 -13.76 -2.38
C PHE A 254 2.79 -14.01 -0.88
N GLY A 255 2.38 -13.09 -0.07
CA GLY A 255 2.38 -13.17 1.38
C GLY A 255 1.69 -11.91 1.85
N PRO A 256 0.63 -11.97 2.65
CA PRO A 256 -0.26 -10.83 2.86
C PRO A 256 0.46 -9.63 3.48
N LEU A 257 1.20 -8.91 2.62
CA LEU A 257 2.00 -7.72 2.96
C LEU A 257 1.10 -6.49 3.14
N TYR A 258 -0.01 -6.64 3.88
CA TYR A 258 -1.06 -5.62 4.01
C TYR A 258 -0.55 -4.23 4.43
N PRO A 259 0.33 -4.06 5.45
CA PRO A 259 0.85 -2.75 5.82
C PRO A 259 1.68 -2.10 4.71
N PHE A 260 2.48 -2.92 4.00
CA PHE A 260 3.27 -2.45 2.86
C PHE A 260 2.37 -1.95 1.72
N VAL A 261 1.34 -2.73 1.34
CA VAL A 261 0.39 -2.36 0.28
C VAL A 261 -0.33 -1.06 0.65
N MET A 262 -0.87 -0.95 1.88
CA MET A 262 -1.53 0.27 2.35
C MET A 262 -0.61 1.49 2.25
N ALA A 263 0.64 1.37 2.68
CA ALA A 263 1.63 2.45 2.62
C ALA A 263 2.00 2.80 1.16
N MET A 264 2.25 1.78 0.30
CA MET A 264 2.55 1.99 -1.13
C MET A 264 1.44 2.72 -1.88
N CYS A 265 0.18 2.48 -1.52
CA CYS A 265 -0.97 3.19 -2.08
C CYS A 265 -0.91 4.72 -1.83
N MET A 266 -0.22 5.17 -0.81
CA MET A 266 -0.07 6.59 -0.45
C MET A 266 1.18 7.24 -1.07
N VAL A 267 2.15 6.46 -1.54
CA VAL A 267 3.41 6.97 -2.11
C VAL A 267 3.21 8.03 -3.21
N PRO A 268 2.31 7.85 -4.20
CA PRO A 268 2.10 8.86 -5.24
C PRO A 268 1.62 10.22 -4.70
N ALA A 269 0.73 10.22 -3.68
CA ALA A 269 0.26 11.45 -3.05
C ALA A 269 1.40 12.16 -2.30
N VAL A 270 2.26 11.40 -1.60
CA VAL A 270 3.43 11.97 -0.90
C VAL A 270 4.45 12.52 -1.89
N CYS A 271 4.71 11.84 -3.01
CA CYS A 271 5.52 12.38 -4.10
C CYS A 271 4.91 13.68 -4.67
N SER A 272 3.58 13.73 -4.78
CA SER A 272 2.84 14.93 -5.23
C SER A 272 3.08 16.13 -4.33
N PHE A 273 3.15 15.95 -3.02
CA PHE A 273 3.47 17.04 -2.10
C PHE A 273 4.85 17.65 -2.36
N TRP A 274 5.88 16.84 -2.59
CA TRP A 274 7.21 17.33 -2.92
C TRP A 274 7.25 18.08 -4.25
N ILE A 275 6.61 17.54 -5.27
CA ILE A 275 6.49 18.20 -6.58
C ILE A 275 5.82 19.57 -6.42
N LEU A 276 4.75 19.67 -5.62
CA LEU A 276 4.08 20.93 -5.30
C LEU A 276 5.00 21.92 -4.59
N VAL A 277 5.84 21.48 -3.65
CA VAL A 277 6.84 22.34 -3.01
C VAL A 277 7.73 23.02 -4.07
N ILE A 278 8.33 22.20 -4.93
CA ILE A 278 9.26 22.71 -5.95
C ILE A 278 8.57 23.60 -6.98
N GLN A 279 7.38 23.21 -7.44
CA GLN A 279 6.61 24.00 -8.42
C GLN A 279 6.16 25.33 -7.81
N THR A 280 5.70 25.36 -6.56
CA THR A 280 5.30 26.59 -5.86
C THR A 280 6.48 27.55 -5.71
N LEU A 281 7.64 27.04 -5.31
CA LEU A 281 8.86 27.86 -5.21
C LEU A 281 9.30 28.46 -6.56
N LYS A 282 9.13 27.72 -7.66
CA LYS A 282 9.41 28.25 -9.01
C LYS A 282 8.50 29.42 -9.37
N ILE A 283 7.20 29.26 -9.11
CA ILE A 283 6.20 30.30 -9.41
C ILE A 283 6.45 31.53 -8.54
N THR A 284 6.67 31.37 -7.24
CA THR A 284 6.99 32.48 -6.33
C THR A 284 8.21 33.26 -6.81
N LYS A 285 9.27 32.54 -7.22
CA LYS A 285 10.47 33.18 -7.76
C LYS A 285 10.21 33.91 -9.09
N ALA A 286 9.38 33.35 -9.98
CA ALA A 286 9.05 33.97 -11.24
C ALA A 286 8.25 35.27 -11.03
N TYR A 287 7.34 35.32 -10.06
CA TYR A 287 6.61 36.54 -9.70
C TYR A 287 7.55 37.63 -9.14
N SER A 288 8.50 37.27 -8.26
CA SER A 288 9.46 38.24 -7.71
C SER A 288 10.38 38.89 -8.75
N LEU A 289 10.55 38.28 -9.91
CA LEU A 289 11.38 38.78 -11.03
C LEU A 289 10.62 39.67 -12.03
N LYS A 290 9.29 39.61 -12.06
CA LYS A 290 8.47 40.33 -13.05
C LYS A 290 7.95 41.71 -12.58
N GLU A 291 8.01 42.01 -11.29
CA GLU A 291 7.44 43.24 -10.73
C GLU A 291 8.40 44.44 -10.87
N THR A 292 7.93 45.49 -11.52
CA THR A 292 8.56 46.83 -11.64
C THR A 292 8.46 47.62 -10.33
N PRO A 293 9.31 48.69 -10.10
CA PRO A 293 9.54 49.31 -8.78
C PRO A 293 8.40 50.15 -8.16
N ASP A 294 7.25 50.31 -8.79
CA ASP A 294 6.22 51.25 -8.33
C ASP A 294 5.10 50.58 -7.49
N THR A 295 5.00 50.99 -6.24
CA THR A 295 3.95 50.83 -5.19
C THR A 295 4.37 49.99 -3.99
N SER A 296 4.84 50.68 -2.92
CA SER A 296 5.54 50.06 -1.77
C SER A 296 4.70 49.32 -0.72
N THR A 297 3.40 49.53 -0.62
CA THR A 297 2.56 48.96 0.46
C THR A 297 1.76 47.72 0.04
N SER A 298 1.28 47.62 -1.17
CA SER A 298 0.60 46.45 -1.74
C SER A 298 1.60 45.30 -1.99
N ARG A 299 2.83 45.65 -2.33
CA ARG A 299 3.98 44.78 -2.61
C ARG A 299 4.39 43.91 -1.42
N ASN A 300 4.53 44.49 -0.23
CA ASN A 300 4.93 43.76 0.97
C ASN A 300 3.89 42.71 1.38
N LYS A 301 2.61 42.92 1.10
CA LYS A 301 1.54 41.95 1.43
C LYS A 301 1.45 40.79 0.41
N ALA A 302 1.60 41.08 -0.88
CA ALA A 302 1.58 40.06 -1.94
C ALA A 302 2.82 39.17 -1.89
N CYS A 303 3.98 39.74 -1.59
CA CYS A 303 5.24 39.02 -1.41
C CYS A 303 5.21 38.08 -0.19
N ALA A 304 4.69 38.54 0.95
CA ALA A 304 4.61 37.71 2.18
C ALA A 304 3.67 36.50 2.01
N CYS A 305 2.59 36.62 1.24
CA CYS A 305 1.69 35.50 0.95
C CYS A 305 2.31 34.50 -0.03
N ALA A 306 3.03 34.96 -1.05
CA ALA A 306 3.70 34.09 -1.99
C ALA A 306 4.87 33.34 -1.32
N ASP A 307 5.60 34.03 -0.43
CA ASP A 307 6.72 33.44 0.33
C ASP A 307 6.28 32.36 1.32
N ALA A 308 5.02 32.32 1.77
CA ALA A 308 4.50 31.34 2.70
C ALA A 308 3.80 30.15 2.01
N ALA A 309 3.44 30.26 0.73
CA ALA A 309 2.62 29.25 0.04
C ALA A 309 3.29 27.86 -0.05
N TRP A 310 4.62 27.79 -0.19
CA TRP A 310 5.37 26.53 -0.26
C TRP A 310 5.46 25.80 1.09
N ILE A 311 5.21 26.48 2.21
CA ILE A 311 5.23 25.87 3.54
C ILE A 311 4.13 24.82 3.68
N VAL A 312 2.95 25.08 3.09
CA VAL A 312 1.83 24.14 3.15
C VAL A 312 2.18 22.79 2.52
N PRO A 313 2.58 22.68 1.26
CA PRO A 313 2.93 21.39 0.68
C PRO A 313 4.17 20.76 1.33
N LEU A 314 5.10 21.55 1.87
CA LEU A 314 6.23 21.01 2.66
C LEU A 314 5.74 20.36 3.96
N THR A 315 4.84 21.02 4.68
CA THR A 315 4.23 20.42 5.88
C THR A 315 3.49 19.13 5.54
N LEU A 316 2.69 19.12 4.45
CA LEU A 316 2.03 17.91 3.98
C LEU A 316 3.02 16.81 3.59
N PHE A 317 4.15 17.18 2.98
CA PHE A 317 5.22 16.22 2.66
C PHE A 317 5.83 15.61 3.91
N ILE A 318 6.18 16.42 4.91
CA ILE A 318 6.73 15.93 6.18
C ILE A 318 5.73 15.00 6.88
N LEU A 319 4.47 15.40 6.99
CA LEU A 319 3.41 14.55 7.55
C LEU A 319 3.22 13.28 6.74
N GLY A 320 3.32 13.35 5.42
CA GLY A 320 3.27 12.19 4.53
C GLY A 320 4.42 11.20 4.78
N ILE A 321 5.65 11.68 4.91
CA ILE A 321 6.82 10.85 5.26
C ILE A 321 6.62 10.18 6.62
N LEU A 322 6.13 10.92 7.62
CA LEU A 322 5.83 10.36 8.95
C LEU A 322 4.72 9.29 8.86
N THR A 323 3.67 9.54 8.09
CA THR A 323 2.59 8.55 7.86
C THR A 323 3.15 7.27 7.27
N LEU A 324 3.99 7.38 6.22
CA LEU A 324 4.63 6.23 5.59
C LEU A 324 5.57 5.49 6.56
N ALA A 325 6.33 6.21 7.37
CA ALA A 325 7.21 5.60 8.37
C ALA A 325 6.44 4.83 9.45
N LEU A 326 5.25 5.33 9.85
CA LEU A 326 4.35 4.65 10.79
C LEU A 326 3.60 3.48 10.16
N ALA A 327 3.36 3.51 8.85
CA ALA A 327 2.67 2.45 8.13
C ALA A 327 3.64 1.34 7.67
N HIS A 328 4.71 1.70 6.96
CA HIS A 328 5.75 0.77 6.53
C HIS A 328 7.02 1.54 6.10
N PRO A 329 8.12 1.52 6.87
CA PRO A 329 9.29 2.36 6.66
C PRO A 329 9.95 2.23 5.28
N SER A 330 9.89 1.04 4.64
CA SER A 330 10.47 0.84 3.31
C SER A 330 9.88 1.78 2.25
N THR A 331 8.64 2.23 2.41
CA THR A 331 7.96 3.14 1.47
C THR A 331 8.51 4.57 1.53
N VAL A 332 9.14 4.96 2.63
CA VAL A 332 9.89 6.23 2.72
C VAL A 332 11.06 6.20 1.74
N PHE A 333 11.77 5.06 1.66
CA PHE A 333 12.84 4.88 0.66
C PHE A 333 12.29 4.84 -0.76
N SER A 334 11.10 4.30 -0.98
CA SER A 334 10.40 4.37 -2.27
C SER A 334 10.19 5.82 -2.72
N VAL A 335 9.67 6.69 -1.84
CA VAL A 335 9.51 8.13 -2.12
C VAL A 335 10.86 8.77 -2.44
N GLY A 336 11.88 8.52 -1.62
CA GLY A 336 13.22 9.06 -1.83
C GLY A 336 13.78 8.67 -3.20
N THR A 337 13.73 7.38 -3.53
CA THR A 337 14.27 6.83 -4.79
C THR A 337 13.52 7.35 -6.02
N ILE A 338 12.18 7.45 -5.97
CA ILE A 338 11.37 8.02 -7.05
C ILE A 338 11.69 9.50 -7.27
N LEU A 339 11.90 10.27 -6.19
CA LEU A 339 12.12 11.71 -6.25
C LEU A 339 13.57 12.12 -6.54
N ILE A 340 14.57 11.26 -6.33
CA ILE A 340 15.98 11.60 -6.67
C ILE A 340 16.12 12.00 -8.15
N PRO A 341 15.68 11.23 -9.15
CA PRO A 341 15.76 11.64 -10.55
C PRO A 341 15.04 12.96 -10.83
N TYR A 342 13.90 13.21 -10.16
CA TYR A 342 13.20 14.48 -10.25
C TYR A 342 14.03 15.65 -9.71
N CYS A 343 14.66 15.47 -8.54
CA CYS A 343 15.53 16.49 -7.96
C CYS A 343 16.78 16.75 -8.83
N VAL A 344 17.39 15.70 -9.38
CA VAL A 344 18.52 15.85 -10.33
C VAL A 344 18.10 16.65 -11.56
N TYR A 345 16.94 16.32 -12.13
CA TYR A 345 16.37 17.09 -13.23
C TYR A 345 16.22 18.59 -12.88
N GLU A 346 15.64 18.88 -11.71
CA GLU A 346 15.42 20.25 -11.24
C GLU A 346 16.75 21.01 -10.99
N ILE A 347 17.80 20.33 -10.58
CA ILE A 347 19.12 20.90 -10.38
C ILE A 347 19.78 21.25 -11.72
N LEU A 348 19.63 20.38 -12.72
CA LEU A 348 20.32 20.53 -14.01
C LEU A 348 19.64 21.57 -14.93
N ILE A 349 18.32 21.66 -14.90
CA ILE A 349 17.55 22.45 -15.89
C ILE A 349 17.24 23.87 -15.41
N LEU A 350 17.19 24.13 -14.11
CA LEU A 350 17.02 25.49 -13.60
C LEU A 350 18.27 26.33 -13.98
N PRO A 351 18.09 27.45 -14.71
CA PRO A 351 19.21 28.30 -15.06
C PRO A 351 19.97 28.75 -13.82
N SER A 352 21.30 28.74 -13.90
CA SER A 352 22.15 29.20 -12.82
C SER A 352 21.79 30.65 -12.43
N PRO A 353 21.82 31.02 -11.14
CA PRO A 353 21.64 32.42 -10.72
C PRO A 353 22.52 33.40 -11.49
N LEU A 354 23.73 33.00 -11.89
CA LEU A 354 24.67 33.77 -12.71
C LEU A 354 24.12 34.10 -14.13
N VAL A 355 23.41 33.18 -14.76
CA VAL A 355 22.81 33.38 -16.08
C VAL A 355 21.60 34.33 -15.99
N LEU A 356 20.80 34.24 -14.92
CA LEU A 356 19.66 35.12 -14.68
C LEU A 356 20.07 36.56 -14.38
N THR A 357 21.21 36.79 -13.70
CA THR A 357 21.75 38.14 -13.47
C THR A 357 22.29 38.77 -14.76
N HIS A 358 22.79 37.97 -15.68
CA HIS A 358 23.29 38.48 -16.99
C HIS A 358 22.17 38.87 -17.94
N ILE A 359 21.02 38.15 -17.90
CA ILE A 359 19.87 38.43 -18.75
C ILE A 359 19.02 39.61 -18.22
N ALA A 360 18.98 39.80 -16.88
CA ALA A 360 18.10 40.80 -16.26
C ALA A 360 18.70 42.18 -16.10
N GLY A 361 20.01 42.36 -16.30
CA GLY A 361 20.68 43.70 -16.26
C GLY A 361 20.56 44.49 -14.95
N HIS A 362 19.93 43.95 -13.92
CA HIS A 362 19.69 44.60 -12.64
C HIS A 362 20.36 43.86 -11.49
N LYS A 363 20.98 44.66 -10.58
CA LYS A 363 21.44 44.15 -9.27
C LYS A 363 20.23 43.58 -8.50
N LEU A 364 20.14 42.26 -8.44
CA LEU A 364 19.12 41.59 -7.61
C LEU A 364 19.30 42.05 -6.17
N THR A 365 18.36 42.82 -5.65
CA THR A 365 18.19 42.99 -4.22
C THR A 365 18.01 41.59 -3.59
N ARG A 366 18.84 41.29 -2.61
CA ARG A 366 18.97 39.99 -1.94
C ARG A 366 17.68 39.69 -1.17
N THR A 367 16.64 39.26 -1.86
CA THR A 367 15.45 38.68 -1.22
C THR A 367 15.83 37.29 -0.75
N HIS A 368 15.63 37.00 0.52
CA HIS A 368 15.91 35.70 1.18
C HIS A 368 14.93 34.59 0.71
N THR A 369 14.60 34.53 -0.58
CA THR A 369 13.73 33.49 -1.12
C THR A 369 14.47 32.16 -1.22
N PHE A 370 13.91 31.11 -0.62
CA PHE A 370 14.41 29.76 -0.75
C PHE A 370 14.51 29.37 -2.24
N SER A 371 15.68 28.97 -2.67
CA SER A 371 15.86 28.56 -4.07
C SER A 371 15.38 27.11 -4.24
N PRO A 372 14.46 26.80 -5.20
CA PRO A 372 14.00 25.44 -5.48
C PRO A 372 15.17 24.49 -5.80
N ARG A 373 16.22 25.00 -6.46
CA ARG A 373 17.44 24.22 -6.73
C ARG A 373 18.20 23.84 -5.46
N ARG A 374 18.35 24.78 -4.51
CA ARG A 374 19.02 24.49 -3.23
C ARG A 374 18.21 23.48 -2.41
N LEU A 375 16.90 23.59 -2.41
CA LEU A 375 16.05 22.65 -1.70
C LEU A 375 16.10 21.24 -2.34
N ALA A 376 16.08 21.16 -3.68
CA ALA A 376 16.24 19.88 -4.38
C ALA A 376 17.63 19.24 -4.11
N CYS A 377 18.70 20.05 -4.10
CA CYS A 377 20.04 19.58 -3.70
C CYS A 377 20.07 19.08 -2.25
N ALA A 378 19.52 19.86 -1.33
CA ALA A 378 19.50 19.50 0.09
C ALA A 378 18.71 18.19 0.33
N PHE A 379 17.57 18.03 -0.34
CA PHE A 379 16.78 16.80 -0.24
C PHE A 379 17.53 15.60 -0.84
N GLY A 380 18.10 15.72 -2.05
CA GLY A 380 18.85 14.63 -2.67
C GLY A 380 20.04 14.21 -1.82
N LEU A 381 20.81 15.20 -1.29
CA LEU A 381 21.93 14.94 -0.40
C LEU A 381 21.47 14.30 0.93
N PHE A 382 20.37 14.79 1.51
CA PHE A 382 19.78 14.22 2.72
C PHE A 382 19.40 12.74 2.50
N VAL A 383 18.74 12.41 1.40
CA VAL A 383 18.37 11.02 1.09
C VAL A 383 19.62 10.14 0.94
N LEU A 384 20.65 10.60 0.24
CA LEU A 384 21.89 9.84 0.08
C LEU A 384 22.65 9.64 1.39
N ILE A 385 22.72 10.67 2.23
CA ILE A 385 23.35 10.57 3.57
C ILE A 385 22.55 9.61 4.45
N LEU A 386 21.24 9.77 4.51
CA LEU A 386 20.35 8.91 5.30
C LEU A 386 20.45 7.45 4.83
N TRP A 387 20.44 7.21 3.52
CA TRP A 387 20.65 5.88 2.95
C TRP A 387 21.96 5.26 3.41
N SER A 388 23.07 6.00 3.27
CA SER A 388 24.40 5.51 3.64
C SER A 388 24.52 5.22 5.14
N LEU A 389 24.01 6.11 5.99
CA LEU A 389 24.03 5.93 7.45
C LEU A 389 23.17 4.74 7.89
N LEU A 390 21.96 4.62 7.37
CA LEU A 390 21.06 3.51 7.72
C LEU A 390 21.56 2.18 7.13
N TYR A 391 22.16 2.20 5.95
CA TYR A 391 22.81 1.01 5.41
C TYR A 391 23.95 0.54 6.32
N ALA A 392 24.81 1.44 6.76
CA ALA A 392 25.92 1.11 7.65
C ALA A 392 25.44 0.60 9.02
N SER A 393 24.35 1.15 9.57
CA SER A 393 23.86 0.81 10.90
C SER A 393 22.90 -0.38 10.93
N LEU A 394 21.99 -0.50 9.97
CA LEU A 394 20.91 -1.50 9.99
C LEU A 394 21.22 -2.74 9.13
N VAL A 395 21.76 -2.52 7.93
CA VAL A 395 21.99 -3.60 6.97
C VAL A 395 23.35 -4.25 7.23
N ARG A 396 24.43 -3.44 7.31
CA ARG A 396 25.78 -3.94 7.50
C ARG A 396 26.01 -4.60 8.87
N VAL A 397 25.37 -4.09 9.92
CA VAL A 397 25.44 -4.65 11.28
C VAL A 397 24.56 -5.88 11.45
N GLY A 398 23.78 -6.26 10.43
CA GLY A 398 23.04 -7.53 10.41
C GLY A 398 21.58 -7.44 10.85
N ILE A 399 21.06 -6.26 11.23
CA ILE A 399 19.67 -6.11 11.66
C ILE A 399 18.70 -6.45 10.53
N LEU A 400 19.04 -6.10 9.27
CA LEU A 400 18.27 -6.43 8.07
C LEU A 400 18.92 -7.53 7.21
N ALA A 401 20.09 -8.03 7.59
CA ALA A 401 20.83 -9.05 6.81
C ALA A 401 20.17 -10.44 6.87
N GLY A 402 19.30 -10.70 7.86
CA GLY A 402 18.51 -11.93 7.95
C GLY A 402 17.45 -12.07 6.87
N PHE A 403 17.18 -11.00 6.12
CA PHE A 403 16.21 -10.97 5.02
C PHE A 403 16.89 -10.98 3.64
N TYR A 404 17.93 -11.76 3.48
CA TYR A 404 18.59 -11.93 2.19
C TYR A 404 17.87 -12.99 1.38
N TRP A 405 17.34 -12.59 0.22
CA TRP A 405 16.73 -13.52 -0.75
C TRP A 405 17.79 -13.95 -1.77
N ASP A 406 17.94 -15.25 -1.98
CA ASP A 406 18.76 -15.77 -3.06
C ASP A 406 18.14 -15.47 -4.42
N PHE A 407 18.94 -15.57 -5.50
CA PHE A 407 18.40 -15.53 -6.85
C PHE A 407 17.45 -16.74 -7.06
N TYR A 408 16.40 -16.54 -7.83
CA TYR A 408 15.36 -17.57 -8.04
C TYR A 408 15.07 -17.83 -9.52
N THR A 409 15.66 -17.05 -10.42
CA THR A 409 15.51 -17.22 -11.86
C THR A 409 16.80 -16.87 -12.59
N ASP A 410 16.88 -17.14 -13.90
CA ASP A 410 18.01 -16.73 -14.74
C ASP A 410 17.80 -15.30 -15.29
N PHE A 411 18.90 -14.71 -15.80
CA PHE A 411 18.88 -13.34 -16.34
C PHE A 411 17.87 -13.14 -17.47
N PHE A 412 17.74 -14.10 -18.39
CA PHE A 412 16.83 -13.94 -19.54
C PHE A 412 15.37 -14.05 -19.10
N SER A 413 15.07 -14.88 -18.14
CA SER A 413 13.75 -14.98 -17.53
C SER A 413 13.39 -13.70 -16.76
N ALA A 414 14.30 -13.16 -15.94
CA ALA A 414 14.11 -11.88 -15.27
C ALA A 414 13.92 -10.72 -16.26
N LEU A 415 14.70 -10.69 -17.34
CA LEU A 415 14.55 -9.68 -18.41
C LEU A 415 13.20 -9.82 -19.13
N ARG A 416 12.76 -11.04 -19.39
CA ARG A 416 11.44 -11.31 -19.98
C ARG A 416 10.31 -10.82 -19.09
N SER A 417 10.39 -11.05 -17.78
CA SER A 417 9.42 -10.57 -16.81
C SER A 417 9.40 -9.05 -16.72
N PHE A 418 10.57 -8.42 -16.74
CA PHE A 418 10.67 -6.96 -16.80
C PHE A 418 9.99 -6.40 -18.07
N VAL A 419 10.32 -6.95 -19.24
CA VAL A 419 9.69 -6.53 -20.51
C VAL A 419 8.21 -6.85 -20.53
N GLY A 420 7.81 -7.98 -19.97
CA GLY A 420 6.42 -8.43 -19.89
C GLY A 420 5.56 -7.71 -18.87
N MET A 421 6.12 -6.82 -18.03
CA MET A 421 5.44 -6.13 -16.92
C MET A 421 4.87 -7.08 -15.85
N ASN A 422 5.33 -8.32 -15.80
CA ASN A 422 4.95 -9.33 -14.82
C ASN A 422 6.07 -9.61 -13.80
N PHE A 423 6.68 -8.56 -13.29
CA PHE A 423 7.81 -8.56 -12.35
C PHE A 423 7.65 -9.55 -11.21
N ALA A 424 8.71 -10.29 -10.88
CA ALA A 424 8.81 -11.23 -9.77
C ALA A 424 7.71 -12.33 -9.73
N THR A 425 6.98 -12.53 -10.82
CA THR A 425 5.93 -13.56 -10.86
C THR A 425 6.49 -14.98 -10.95
N GLU A 426 7.78 -15.15 -11.31
CA GLU A 426 8.49 -16.44 -11.26
C GLU A 426 8.59 -17.03 -9.85
N LEU A 427 8.40 -16.22 -8.81
CA LEU A 427 8.28 -16.69 -7.43
C LEU A 427 6.98 -17.45 -7.15
N PHE A 428 5.96 -17.25 -7.98
CA PHE A 428 4.71 -17.98 -7.83
C PHE A 428 4.85 -19.38 -8.39
N PRO A 429 4.49 -20.42 -7.63
CA PRO A 429 4.53 -21.81 -8.12
C PRO A 429 3.54 -22.05 -9.27
N GLN A 430 2.47 -21.26 -9.35
CA GLN A 430 1.46 -21.36 -10.40
C GLN A 430 1.90 -20.63 -11.65
N ARG A 431 2.17 -21.36 -12.74
CA ARG A 431 2.54 -20.77 -14.03
C ARG A 431 1.50 -19.78 -14.58
N MET A 432 0.26 -19.91 -14.14
CA MET A 432 -0.84 -18.99 -14.50
C MET A 432 -0.60 -17.56 -14.04
N LEU A 433 0.12 -17.35 -12.94
CA LEU A 433 0.45 -16.02 -12.43
C LEU A 433 1.71 -15.41 -13.09
N GLN A 434 2.44 -16.21 -13.86
CA GLN A 434 3.63 -15.78 -14.59
C GLN A 434 3.31 -15.21 -15.99
N VAL A 435 2.08 -14.77 -16.22
CA VAL A 435 1.61 -14.33 -17.53
C VAL A 435 2.02 -12.88 -17.79
N PRO A 436 2.72 -12.59 -18.90
CA PRO A 436 3.08 -11.22 -19.27
C PRO A 436 1.85 -10.38 -19.63
N GLN A 437 1.96 -9.07 -19.47
CA GLN A 437 0.95 -8.07 -19.79
C GLN A 437 1.36 -7.27 -21.05
N PRO A 438 1.26 -7.82 -22.27
CA PRO A 438 1.88 -7.26 -23.48
C PRO A 438 1.34 -5.88 -23.86
N MET A 439 0.06 -5.61 -23.62
CA MET A 439 -0.52 -4.28 -23.89
C MET A 439 0.05 -3.21 -22.96
N LEU A 440 0.25 -3.54 -21.68
CA LEU A 440 0.96 -2.64 -20.75
C LEU A 440 2.42 -2.47 -21.16
N SER A 441 3.11 -3.53 -21.57
CA SER A 441 4.48 -3.47 -22.07
C SER A 441 4.63 -2.49 -23.22
N ILE A 442 3.72 -2.56 -24.22
CA ILE A 442 3.70 -1.64 -25.35
C ILE A 442 3.47 -0.20 -24.87
N MET A 443 2.49 0.04 -24.00
CA MET A 443 2.17 1.36 -23.49
C MET A 443 3.35 1.95 -22.68
N VAL A 444 3.99 1.15 -21.84
CA VAL A 444 5.17 1.56 -21.05
C VAL A 444 6.34 1.88 -21.98
N ALA A 445 6.59 1.05 -23.01
CA ALA A 445 7.67 1.28 -23.96
C ALA A 445 7.43 2.57 -24.77
N VAL A 446 6.23 2.77 -25.35
CA VAL A 446 5.87 3.97 -26.11
C VAL A 446 5.97 5.21 -25.21
N GLY A 447 5.34 5.20 -24.06
CA GLY A 447 5.36 6.30 -23.12
C GLY A 447 6.77 6.55 -22.55
N GLY A 448 7.54 5.51 -22.29
CA GLY A 448 8.94 5.60 -21.84
C GLY A 448 9.83 6.31 -22.85
N ILE A 449 9.72 5.96 -24.16
CA ILE A 449 10.44 6.64 -25.25
C ILE A 449 10.05 8.12 -25.34
N ILE A 450 8.76 8.42 -25.24
CA ILE A 450 8.26 9.81 -25.31
C ILE A 450 8.73 10.60 -24.09
N CYS A 451 8.59 10.04 -22.89
CA CYS A 451 9.06 10.66 -21.65
C CYS A 451 10.59 10.87 -21.64
N TRP A 452 11.35 9.92 -22.17
CA TRP A 452 12.81 10.06 -22.31
C TRP A 452 13.21 11.25 -23.19
N LYS A 453 12.51 11.45 -24.31
CA LYS A 453 12.76 12.56 -25.24
C LYS A 453 12.38 13.93 -24.67
N ARG A 454 11.45 13.98 -23.70
CA ARG A 454 10.99 15.23 -23.09
C ARG A 454 11.71 15.49 -21.77
N PRO A 455 12.52 16.56 -21.66
CA PRO A 455 13.27 16.82 -20.42
C PRO A 455 12.42 16.82 -19.14
N ARG A 456 11.20 17.37 -19.19
CA ARG A 456 10.29 17.48 -18.03
C ARG A 456 9.83 16.13 -17.46
N THR A 457 9.77 15.09 -18.26
CA THR A 457 9.22 13.77 -17.90
C THR A 457 10.27 12.66 -17.91
N ARG A 458 11.49 12.95 -18.37
CA ARG A 458 12.60 11.99 -18.46
C ARG A 458 12.92 11.29 -17.12
N TRP A 459 12.79 12.02 -16.02
CA TRP A 459 13.05 11.50 -14.69
C TRP A 459 12.15 10.31 -14.33
N MET A 460 10.92 10.23 -14.84
CA MET A 460 10.03 9.09 -14.62
C MET A 460 10.56 7.82 -15.28
N ALA A 461 11.06 7.94 -16.52
CA ALA A 461 11.69 6.81 -17.20
C ALA A 461 12.97 6.35 -16.47
N ILE A 462 13.73 7.28 -15.89
CA ILE A 462 14.91 6.94 -15.06
C ILE A 462 14.50 6.20 -13.78
N ALA A 463 13.46 6.65 -13.09
CA ALA A 463 12.95 5.99 -11.88
C ALA A 463 12.45 4.56 -12.19
N PHE A 464 11.72 4.38 -13.30
CA PHE A 464 11.28 3.07 -13.76
C PHE A 464 12.45 2.14 -14.08
N LEU A 465 13.43 2.62 -14.86
CA LEU A 465 14.61 1.84 -15.21
C LEU A 465 15.43 1.46 -13.98
N TYR A 466 15.55 2.35 -12.98
CA TYR A 466 16.24 2.02 -11.74
C TYR A 466 15.62 0.81 -11.05
N PHE A 467 14.30 0.87 -10.75
CA PHE A 467 13.65 -0.23 -10.06
C PHE A 467 13.58 -1.51 -10.90
N GLY A 468 13.41 -1.38 -12.22
CA GLY A 468 13.45 -2.54 -13.12
C GLY A 468 14.80 -3.22 -13.19
N LEU A 469 15.89 -2.46 -13.22
CA LEU A 469 17.25 -3.01 -13.18
C LEU A 469 17.58 -3.64 -11.83
N VAL A 470 17.12 -3.01 -10.73
CA VAL A 470 17.28 -3.60 -9.38
C VAL A 470 16.48 -4.89 -9.28
N GLU A 471 15.27 -4.96 -9.84
CA GLU A 471 14.46 -6.17 -9.85
C GLU A 471 15.14 -7.30 -10.63
N ILE A 472 15.64 -7.04 -11.85
CA ILE A 472 16.41 -8.03 -12.63
C ILE A 472 17.64 -8.51 -11.85
N TYR A 473 18.37 -7.58 -11.21
CA TYR A 473 19.54 -7.93 -10.41
C TYR A 473 19.16 -8.81 -9.20
N MET A 474 18.06 -8.47 -8.52
CA MET A 474 17.55 -9.23 -7.38
C MET A 474 17.15 -10.65 -7.76
N SER A 475 16.49 -10.78 -8.92
CA SER A 475 15.90 -12.03 -9.39
C SER A 475 16.94 -13.02 -9.91
N ALA A 476 17.99 -12.52 -10.59
CA ALA A 476 18.92 -13.34 -11.35
C ALA A 476 20.35 -13.44 -10.75
N PHE A 477 20.70 -12.60 -9.78
CA PHE A 477 22.06 -12.56 -9.26
C PHE A 477 22.14 -12.49 -7.75
N ASN A 478 23.19 -13.10 -7.20
CA ASN A 478 23.66 -12.84 -5.84
C ASN A 478 24.94 -12.01 -5.90
N GLY A 479 25.10 -11.10 -4.93
CA GLY A 479 26.31 -10.30 -4.90
C GLY A 479 26.30 -9.23 -3.80
N PRO A 480 27.45 -8.61 -3.52
CA PRO A 480 27.63 -7.68 -2.40
C PRO A 480 26.78 -6.40 -2.53
N GLY A 481 26.40 -6.01 -3.76
CA GLY A 481 25.55 -4.85 -4.03
C GLY A 481 24.07 -5.09 -3.74
N LYS A 482 23.63 -6.35 -3.62
CA LYS A 482 22.22 -6.72 -3.46
C LYS A 482 21.59 -6.04 -2.24
N LEU A 483 22.18 -6.20 -1.07
CA LEU A 483 21.70 -5.56 0.17
C LEU A 483 21.78 -4.03 0.11
N PHE A 484 22.79 -3.45 -0.55
CA PHE A 484 22.87 -2.01 -0.69
C PHE A 484 21.74 -1.43 -1.53
N LEU A 485 21.37 -2.10 -2.62
CA LEU A 485 20.33 -1.63 -3.54
C LEU A 485 18.93 -1.94 -3.05
N SER A 486 18.71 -3.02 -2.29
CA SER A 486 17.40 -3.55 -1.98
C SER A 486 17.13 -3.81 -0.49
N GLY A 487 18.13 -3.70 0.39
CA GLY A 487 18.02 -4.04 1.81
C GLY A 487 16.93 -3.30 2.56
N PHE A 488 16.64 -2.05 2.17
CA PHE A 488 15.54 -1.27 2.77
C PHE A 488 14.13 -1.77 2.40
N TRP A 489 14.01 -2.65 1.40
CA TRP A 489 12.80 -3.42 1.07
C TRP A 489 12.95 -4.88 1.50
N TYR A 490 13.82 -5.18 2.50
CA TYR A 490 14.12 -6.53 3.00
C TYR A 490 14.68 -7.47 1.93
N SER A 491 15.30 -6.92 0.89
CA SER A 491 15.72 -7.65 -0.32
C SER A 491 14.61 -8.51 -0.94
N ASP A 492 13.36 -8.15 -0.70
CA ASP A 492 12.17 -8.87 -1.17
C ASP A 492 11.85 -8.46 -2.62
N PRO A 493 11.91 -9.41 -3.58
CA PRO A 493 11.63 -9.14 -4.97
C PRO A 493 10.23 -8.58 -5.22
N GLN A 494 9.21 -9.04 -4.49
CA GLN A 494 7.84 -8.56 -4.65
C GLN A 494 7.68 -7.07 -4.27
N ARG A 495 8.40 -6.62 -3.25
CA ARG A 495 8.41 -5.20 -2.87
C ARG A 495 9.13 -4.34 -3.90
N ILE A 496 10.20 -4.84 -4.50
CA ILE A 496 10.92 -4.14 -5.59
C ILE A 496 10.07 -4.11 -6.86
N ALA A 497 9.45 -5.23 -7.24
CA ALA A 497 8.52 -5.35 -8.36
C ALA A 497 7.36 -4.34 -8.26
N SER A 498 6.79 -4.19 -7.07
CA SER A 498 5.73 -3.22 -6.80
C SER A 498 6.18 -1.77 -7.04
N ASN A 499 7.42 -1.42 -6.67
CA ASN A 499 8.00 -0.11 -6.97
C ASN A 499 8.24 0.09 -8.47
N ALA A 500 8.72 -0.94 -9.19
CA ALA A 500 8.88 -0.89 -10.65
C ALA A 500 7.54 -0.68 -11.35
N ALA A 501 6.52 -1.44 -10.95
CA ALA A 501 5.16 -1.30 -11.48
C ALA A 501 4.57 0.10 -11.21
N LEU A 502 4.76 0.64 -10.00
CA LEU A 502 4.32 2.00 -9.66
C LEU A 502 4.96 3.06 -10.58
N CYS A 503 6.26 2.93 -10.85
CA CYS A 503 6.97 3.82 -11.76
C CYS A 503 6.58 3.62 -13.24
N ALA A 504 6.07 2.45 -13.62
CA ALA A 504 5.60 2.16 -14.99
C ALA A 504 4.25 2.84 -15.29
N ILE A 505 3.39 3.05 -14.29
CA ILE A 505 2.04 3.61 -14.46
C ILE A 505 2.03 4.97 -15.19
N PRO A 506 2.82 5.98 -14.80
CA PRO A 506 2.83 7.26 -15.53
C PRO A 506 3.37 7.13 -16.96
N LEU A 507 4.27 6.17 -17.22
CA LEU A 507 4.75 5.87 -18.58
C LEU A 507 3.63 5.23 -19.41
N ALA A 508 2.92 4.24 -18.87
CA ALA A 508 1.76 3.65 -19.54
C ALA A 508 0.66 4.70 -19.82
N THR A 509 0.47 5.63 -18.89
CA THR A 509 -0.46 6.78 -19.05
C THR A 509 -0.09 7.65 -20.25
N GLU A 510 1.19 8.04 -20.38
CA GLU A 510 1.67 8.79 -21.56
C GLU A 510 1.56 7.96 -22.84
N GLY A 511 1.87 6.65 -22.76
CA GLY A 511 1.78 5.74 -23.89
C GLY A 511 0.37 5.65 -24.45
N LEU A 512 -0.64 5.38 -23.61
CA LEU A 512 -2.04 5.33 -24.02
C LEU A 512 -2.56 6.68 -24.54
N ALA A 513 -2.24 7.79 -23.85
CA ALA A 513 -2.61 9.13 -24.29
C ALA A 513 -2.00 9.48 -25.66
N SER A 514 -0.78 9.03 -25.93
CA SER A 514 -0.10 9.25 -27.20
C SER A 514 -0.64 8.38 -28.33
N VAL A 515 -0.93 7.10 -28.07
CA VAL A 515 -1.60 6.19 -29.01
C VAL A 515 -2.95 6.76 -29.41
N HIS A 516 -3.77 7.17 -28.43
CA HIS A 516 -5.05 7.82 -28.71
C HIS A 516 -4.88 9.07 -29.59
N THR A 517 -3.92 9.94 -29.29
CA THR A 517 -3.64 11.16 -30.04
C THR A 517 -3.20 10.85 -31.47
N PHE A 518 -2.34 9.84 -31.65
CA PHE A 518 -1.86 9.39 -32.95
C PHE A 518 -3.01 8.84 -33.82
N VAL A 519 -3.82 7.94 -33.28
CA VAL A 519 -4.98 7.37 -33.98
C VAL A 519 -5.99 8.44 -34.33
N SER A 520 -6.29 9.38 -33.42
CA SER A 520 -7.19 10.50 -33.70
C SER A 520 -6.71 11.35 -34.87
N ARG A 521 -5.40 11.67 -34.91
CA ARG A 521 -4.81 12.43 -36.02
C ARG A 521 -4.90 11.67 -37.35
N MET A 522 -4.50 10.38 -37.34
CA MET A 522 -4.55 9.54 -38.52
C MET A 522 -5.96 9.44 -39.10
N LEU A 523 -6.97 9.23 -38.26
CA LEU A 523 -8.38 9.17 -38.69
C LEU A 523 -8.88 10.52 -39.17
N THR A 524 -8.44 11.64 -38.58
CA THR A 524 -8.75 12.99 -39.04
C THR A 524 -8.17 13.25 -40.42
N ASP A 525 -6.92 12.84 -40.67
CA ASP A 525 -6.26 13.00 -41.96
C ASP A 525 -6.90 12.12 -43.04
N VAL A 526 -7.31 10.90 -42.71
CA VAL A 526 -8.08 10.02 -43.61
C VAL A 526 -9.43 10.64 -43.93
N ALA A 527 -10.18 11.15 -42.95
CA ALA A 527 -11.46 11.81 -43.14
C ALA A 527 -11.34 13.07 -44.05
N LYS A 528 -10.27 13.88 -43.85
CA LYS A 528 -9.99 15.02 -44.73
C LYS A 528 -9.74 14.61 -46.17
N ARG A 529 -8.91 13.58 -46.40
CA ARG A 529 -8.63 13.08 -47.77
C ARG A 529 -9.88 12.55 -48.46
N ILE A 530 -10.75 11.82 -47.70
CA ILE A 530 -12.04 11.36 -48.25
C ILE A 530 -12.92 12.57 -48.62
N GLN A 531 -12.99 13.58 -47.77
CA GLN A 531 -13.76 14.81 -48.03
C GLN A 531 -13.22 15.57 -49.26
N GLU A 532 -11.90 15.74 -49.38
CA GLU A 532 -11.23 16.36 -50.52
C GLU A 532 -11.50 15.59 -51.82
N ALA A 533 -11.46 14.26 -51.78
CA ALA A 533 -11.77 13.42 -52.91
C ALA A 533 -13.26 13.54 -53.32
N ASP A 534 -14.19 13.62 -52.37
CA ASP A 534 -15.62 13.74 -52.61
C ASP A 534 -15.95 15.14 -53.19
N VAL A 535 -15.30 16.21 -52.71
CA VAL A 535 -15.39 17.55 -53.27
C VAL A 535 -14.83 17.59 -54.70
N ALA A 536 -13.65 16.99 -54.92
CA ALA A 536 -13.06 16.93 -56.29
C ALA A 536 -13.92 16.13 -57.26
N LYS A 537 -14.61 15.10 -56.79
CA LYS A 537 -15.55 14.31 -57.63
C LYS A 537 -16.80 15.09 -57.98
N ARG A 538 -17.32 15.92 -57.07
CA ARG A 538 -18.46 16.82 -57.29
C ARG A 538 -18.10 17.95 -58.27
N LEU A 539 -16.96 18.60 -58.07
CA LEU A 539 -16.48 19.67 -58.99
C LEU A 539 -16.31 19.15 -60.40
N ARG A 540 -15.87 17.89 -60.60
CA ARG A 540 -15.82 17.24 -61.93
C ARG A 540 -17.21 16.89 -62.50
N ALA A 541 -18.21 16.69 -61.64
CA ALA A 541 -19.60 16.44 -62.04
C ALA A 541 -20.34 17.75 -62.36
N ASP A 542 -20.04 18.86 -61.60
CA ASP A 542 -20.68 20.17 -61.77
C ASP A 542 -20.13 20.95 -62.99
N ASP A 543 -18.89 20.65 -63.46
CA ASP A 543 -18.39 21.18 -64.74
C ASP A 543 -19.23 20.71 -65.96
N MET A 544 -20.17 19.77 -65.72
CA MET A 544 -21.13 19.34 -66.73
C MET A 544 -22.53 20.00 -66.63
N GLN A 545 -22.82 20.82 -65.57
CA GLN A 545 -24.09 21.54 -65.42
C GLN A 545 -23.86 22.86 -64.69
N ALA A 546 -23.66 23.94 -65.43
CA ALA A 546 -23.54 25.30 -64.88
C ALA A 546 -24.92 25.89 -64.56
N SER A 547 -25.20 26.28 -63.34
CA SER A 547 -26.14 27.33 -62.97
C SER A 547 -25.89 27.91 -61.54
N ASP A 548 -25.90 29.19 -61.49
CA ASP A 548 -25.38 30.17 -60.49
C ASP A 548 -26.15 30.33 -59.15
N VAL A 549 -26.77 29.32 -58.56
CA VAL A 549 -27.65 29.52 -57.39
C VAL A 549 -27.17 28.81 -56.12
N PHE A 550 -26.00 28.18 -56.06
CA PHE A 550 -25.68 27.21 -55.00
C PHE A 550 -24.62 27.61 -53.98
N HIS A 551 -24.09 28.84 -53.94
CA HIS A 551 -22.97 29.18 -53.05
C HIS A 551 -23.28 29.23 -51.56
N GLY A 552 -24.51 29.53 -51.13
CA GLY A 552 -24.88 29.63 -49.71
C GLY A 552 -25.19 28.29 -49.03
N HIS A 553 -25.86 27.39 -49.76
CA HIS A 553 -26.20 26.05 -49.22
C HIS A 553 -24.98 25.10 -49.15
N ALA A 554 -24.05 25.21 -50.08
CA ALA A 554 -22.83 24.39 -50.10
C ALA A 554 -21.89 24.68 -48.92
N GLN A 555 -21.84 25.92 -48.42
CA GLN A 555 -21.03 26.27 -47.24
C GLN A 555 -21.62 25.76 -45.93
N LEU A 556 -22.94 25.77 -45.78
CA LEU A 556 -23.62 25.20 -44.62
C LEU A 556 -23.51 23.64 -44.57
N GLU A 557 -23.76 22.97 -45.70
CA GLU A 557 -23.59 21.54 -45.83
C GLU A 557 -22.14 21.08 -45.60
N THR A 558 -21.14 21.83 -46.04
CA THR A 558 -19.72 21.55 -45.78
C THR A 558 -19.35 21.75 -44.32
N ALA A 559 -19.94 22.73 -43.62
CA ALA A 559 -19.72 22.93 -42.17
C ALA A 559 -20.36 21.83 -41.33
N GLU A 560 -21.58 21.38 -41.64
CA GLU A 560 -22.26 20.27 -40.94
C GLU A 560 -21.56 18.94 -41.19
N ARG A 561 -21.15 18.64 -42.42
CA ARG A 561 -20.37 17.45 -42.75
C ARG A 561 -18.99 17.44 -42.07
N LYS A 562 -18.33 18.59 -41.95
CA LYS A 562 -17.08 18.75 -41.22
C LYS A 562 -17.28 18.44 -39.76
N LYS A 563 -18.37 18.87 -39.12
CA LYS A 563 -18.75 18.59 -37.75
C LYS A 563 -19.06 17.09 -37.55
N GLN A 564 -19.79 16.49 -38.50
CA GLN A 564 -20.14 15.06 -38.51
C GLN A 564 -18.89 14.16 -38.69
N ASN A 565 -17.99 14.49 -39.63
CA ASN A 565 -16.74 13.77 -39.83
C ASN A 565 -15.80 13.86 -38.61
N THR A 566 -15.76 15.04 -37.97
CA THR A 566 -15.01 15.21 -36.72
C THR A 566 -15.56 14.31 -35.61
N SER A 567 -16.88 14.24 -35.46
CA SER A 567 -17.53 13.35 -34.47
C SER A 567 -17.26 11.87 -34.74
N ILE A 568 -17.31 11.41 -35.99
CA ILE A 568 -17.01 10.03 -36.38
C ILE A 568 -15.54 9.70 -36.08
N THR A 569 -14.63 10.64 -36.33
CA THR A 569 -13.19 10.48 -36.08
C THR A 569 -12.91 10.33 -34.58
N TYR A 570 -13.54 11.15 -33.75
CA TYR A 570 -13.41 11.03 -32.31
C TYR A 570 -13.99 9.71 -31.78
N LEU A 571 -15.15 9.28 -32.30
CA LEU A 571 -15.78 8.01 -31.92
C LEU A 571 -14.87 6.84 -32.28
N SER A 572 -14.32 6.81 -33.50
CA SER A 572 -13.43 5.74 -33.96
C SER A 572 -12.14 5.69 -33.15
N ALA A 573 -11.53 6.83 -32.83
CA ALA A 573 -10.35 6.91 -31.97
C ALA A 573 -10.65 6.43 -30.55
N SER A 574 -11.83 6.76 -30.02
CA SER A 574 -12.27 6.31 -28.71
C SER A 574 -12.50 4.80 -28.70
N LEU A 575 -13.08 4.23 -29.77
CA LEU A 575 -13.25 2.77 -29.88
C LEU A 575 -11.91 2.02 -29.93
N VAL A 576 -10.89 2.56 -30.61
CA VAL A 576 -9.54 1.99 -30.60
C VAL A 576 -8.93 2.08 -29.22
N ALA A 577 -9.08 3.21 -28.51
CA ALA A 577 -8.63 3.32 -27.13
C ALA A 577 -9.34 2.34 -26.20
N VAL A 578 -10.64 2.13 -26.35
CA VAL A 578 -11.41 1.12 -25.61
C VAL A 578 -10.91 -0.29 -25.91
N ALA A 579 -10.60 -0.62 -27.16
CA ALA A 579 -10.04 -1.91 -27.51
C ALA A 579 -8.66 -2.15 -26.87
N PHE A 580 -7.81 -1.10 -26.81
CA PHE A 580 -6.53 -1.15 -26.11
C PHE A 580 -6.73 -1.34 -24.60
N VAL A 581 -7.65 -0.62 -23.99
CA VAL A 581 -7.98 -0.76 -22.57
C VAL A 581 -8.52 -2.15 -22.27
N ALA A 582 -9.43 -2.68 -23.12
CA ALA A 582 -9.89 -4.07 -22.98
C ALA A 582 -8.73 -5.06 -23.05
N GLY A 583 -7.78 -4.87 -23.99
CA GLY A 583 -6.57 -5.67 -24.07
C GLY A 583 -5.66 -5.60 -22.84
N VAL A 584 -5.59 -4.43 -22.17
CA VAL A 584 -4.86 -4.27 -20.90
C VAL A 584 -5.45 -5.13 -19.79
N TYR A 585 -6.77 -5.23 -19.75
CA TYR A 585 -7.49 -5.98 -18.72
C TYR A 585 -7.83 -7.43 -19.09
N THR A 586 -7.30 -7.95 -20.20
CA THR A 586 -7.53 -9.36 -20.59
C THR A 586 -7.06 -10.36 -19.54
N LEU A 587 -6.04 -10.01 -18.75
CA LEU A 587 -5.58 -10.81 -17.61
C LEU A 587 -6.59 -10.91 -16.47
N TYR A 588 -7.49 -9.95 -16.35
CA TYR A 588 -8.51 -9.91 -15.32
C TYR A 588 -9.87 -10.43 -15.77
N ILE A 589 -9.98 -10.85 -17.06
CA ILE A 589 -11.21 -11.48 -17.53
C ILE A 589 -11.26 -12.90 -16.97
N PRO A 590 -12.35 -13.29 -16.29
CA PRO A 590 -12.49 -14.64 -15.77
C PRO A 590 -12.40 -15.65 -16.91
N ASN A 591 -11.33 -16.37 -16.99
CA ASN A 591 -11.23 -17.62 -17.70
C ASN A 591 -10.66 -18.64 -16.72
N GLU A 592 -10.82 -19.94 -16.99
CA GLU A 592 -10.35 -21.02 -16.11
C GLU A 592 -8.85 -20.92 -15.75
N ASN A 593 -8.09 -20.08 -16.48
CA ASN A 593 -6.66 -19.87 -16.27
C ASN A 593 -6.32 -18.61 -15.44
N TYR A 594 -7.28 -17.75 -15.11
CA TYR A 594 -7.01 -16.41 -14.57
C TYR A 594 -7.80 -16.01 -13.31
N HIS A 595 -8.28 -16.97 -12.55
CA HIS A 595 -8.73 -16.67 -11.18
C HIS A 595 -7.51 -16.33 -10.33
N LEU A 596 -7.02 -15.10 -10.44
CA LEU A 596 -5.74 -14.64 -9.86
C LEU A 596 -5.68 -14.75 -8.35
N ALA A 597 -6.82 -14.65 -7.69
CA ALA A 597 -6.90 -14.73 -6.24
C ALA A 597 -7.39 -16.10 -5.74
N GLU A 598 -8.09 -16.87 -6.57
CA GLU A 598 -8.72 -18.13 -6.17
C GLU A 598 -7.72 -19.19 -5.69
N PRO A 599 -6.54 -19.43 -6.34
CA PRO A 599 -5.62 -20.47 -5.88
C PRO A 599 -4.95 -20.16 -4.54
N TRP A 600 -4.80 -18.88 -4.19
CA TRP A 600 -4.07 -18.47 -3.00
C TRP A 600 -4.97 -18.14 -1.81
N ILE A 601 -6.14 -17.56 -2.06
CA ILE A 601 -7.07 -17.15 -0.99
C ILE A 601 -7.97 -18.32 -0.60
N TYR A 602 -8.21 -19.30 -1.50
CA TYR A 602 -9.30 -20.26 -1.33
C TYR A 602 -9.02 -21.72 -1.59
N ARG A 603 -8.03 -22.12 -2.38
CA ARG A 603 -7.92 -23.53 -2.75
C ARG A 603 -6.51 -24.06 -2.82
N ASN A 604 -6.25 -24.85 -1.82
CA ASN A 604 -5.25 -25.90 -1.92
C ASN A 604 -5.85 -27.31 -2.02
N THR A 605 -7.03 -27.46 -2.59
CA THR A 605 -7.67 -28.78 -2.67
C THR A 605 -7.36 -29.58 -3.94
N ALA A 606 -6.80 -29.00 -4.99
CA ALA A 606 -6.68 -29.66 -6.28
C ALA A 606 -5.27 -30.15 -6.69
N ASN A 607 -4.18 -29.69 -6.10
CA ASN A 607 -2.82 -30.11 -6.48
C ASN A 607 -1.96 -30.51 -5.30
N LYS A 608 -2.00 -31.77 -4.93
CA LYS A 608 -1.19 -32.39 -3.86
C LYS A 608 0.33 -32.34 -4.07
N GLU A 609 0.84 -31.93 -5.24
CA GLU A 609 2.28 -31.90 -5.52
C GLU A 609 2.98 -30.57 -5.23
N TYR A 610 2.24 -29.44 -5.11
CA TYR A 610 2.79 -28.11 -4.81
C TYR A 610 1.94 -27.37 -3.79
N SER A 611 1.43 -28.09 -2.79
CA SER A 611 0.64 -27.47 -1.75
C SER A 611 1.55 -26.69 -0.77
N TYR A 612 1.61 -25.37 -0.93
CA TYR A 612 1.64 -24.51 0.24
C TYR A 612 0.25 -24.70 0.89
N ASN A 613 0.11 -25.68 1.76
CA ASN A 613 -1.09 -25.86 2.58
C ASN A 613 -1.03 -24.83 3.73
N ASP A 614 -1.17 -23.56 3.40
CA ASP A 614 -1.14 -22.44 4.34
C ASP A 614 -2.57 -22.01 4.71
N GLU A 615 -3.56 -22.89 4.60
CA GLU A 615 -4.96 -22.59 4.89
C GLU A 615 -5.44 -23.38 6.08
N LEU A 616 -6.02 -22.68 7.06
CA LEU A 616 -6.90 -23.30 8.02
C LEU A 616 -8.20 -23.68 7.30
N SER A 617 -8.53 -24.93 7.33
CA SER A 617 -9.81 -25.45 6.81
C SER A 617 -10.98 -24.89 7.63
N ASN A 618 -12.17 -24.90 7.04
CA ASN A 618 -13.38 -24.53 7.77
C ASN A 618 -13.59 -25.38 9.03
N ASP A 619 -13.19 -26.65 8.99
CA ASP A 619 -13.26 -27.57 10.14
C ASP A 619 -12.33 -27.14 11.26
N GLU A 620 -11.12 -26.69 10.92
CA GLU A 620 -10.16 -26.15 11.90
C GLU A 620 -10.63 -24.85 12.52
N LEU A 621 -11.20 -23.95 11.72
CA LEU A 621 -11.82 -22.70 12.21
C LEU A 621 -13.01 -22.99 13.13
N GLU A 622 -13.86 -23.96 12.79
CA GLU A 622 -14.96 -24.40 13.63
C GLU A 622 -14.45 -25.03 14.93
N PHE A 623 -13.42 -25.88 14.85
CA PHE A 623 -12.80 -26.48 16.04
C PHE A 623 -12.19 -25.42 16.95
N LEU A 624 -11.45 -24.45 16.43
CA LEU A 624 -10.93 -23.34 17.21
C LEU A 624 -12.05 -22.54 17.90
N GLN A 625 -13.19 -22.36 17.26
CA GLN A 625 -14.34 -21.73 17.91
C GLN A 625 -14.90 -22.55 19.07
N LYS A 626 -14.94 -23.89 18.92
CA LYS A 626 -15.31 -24.81 20.03
C LYS A 626 -14.30 -24.73 21.17
N VAL A 627 -13.01 -24.70 20.86
CA VAL A 627 -11.92 -24.51 21.84
C VAL A 627 -12.11 -23.20 22.61
N ARG A 628 -12.38 -22.10 21.91
CA ARG A 628 -12.64 -20.81 22.55
C ARG A 628 -13.83 -20.84 23.51
N ASN A 629 -14.92 -21.47 23.08
CA ASN A 629 -16.11 -21.58 23.91
C ASN A 629 -15.88 -22.47 25.15
N TYR A 630 -14.99 -23.46 25.06
CA TYR A 630 -14.65 -24.34 26.16
C TYR A 630 -13.72 -23.69 27.19
N LEU A 631 -12.66 -23.01 26.74
CA LEU A 631 -11.60 -22.49 27.61
C LEU A 631 -11.92 -21.13 28.25
N GLY A 632 -12.77 -20.33 27.65
CA GLY A 632 -12.90 -18.91 28.06
C GLY A 632 -11.73 -18.03 27.57
N SER A 633 -11.46 -16.87 28.24
CA SER A 633 -10.59 -15.84 27.68
C SER A 633 -9.11 -15.92 28.07
N ASP A 634 -8.78 -16.43 29.24
CA ASP A 634 -7.44 -16.22 29.84
C ASP A 634 -6.66 -17.50 30.09
N GLU A 635 -7.21 -18.66 29.72
CA GLU A 635 -6.57 -19.94 29.92
C GLU A 635 -5.46 -20.16 28.90
N PRO A 636 -4.18 -20.30 29.31
CA PRO A 636 -3.07 -20.51 28.40
C PRO A 636 -3.09 -21.91 27.78
N VAL A 637 -2.83 -21.94 26.47
CA VAL A 637 -2.83 -23.18 25.68
C VAL A 637 -1.50 -23.34 24.97
N LEU A 638 -0.80 -24.44 25.25
CA LEU A 638 0.42 -24.79 24.55
C LEU A 638 0.06 -25.29 23.14
N ASN A 639 0.71 -24.79 22.13
CA ASN A 639 0.40 -25.04 20.72
C ASN A 639 1.66 -25.21 19.87
N ASN A 640 1.52 -25.84 18.72
CA ASN A 640 2.52 -25.82 17.67
C ASN A 640 2.14 -24.74 16.63
N PRO A 641 2.87 -23.61 16.52
CA PRO A 641 2.48 -22.52 15.62
C PRO A 641 2.46 -22.94 14.14
N TYR A 642 3.09 -24.06 13.79
CA TYR A 642 3.18 -24.54 12.42
C TYR A 642 1.98 -25.41 11.97
N ASP A 643 1.07 -25.76 12.90
CA ASP A 643 -0.18 -26.47 12.58
C ASP A 643 -1.35 -25.54 12.22
N GLY A 644 -1.10 -24.21 12.16
CA GLY A 644 -2.12 -23.20 11.91
C GLY A 644 -2.67 -22.53 13.17
N SER A 645 -2.44 -23.07 14.37
CA SER A 645 -2.88 -22.48 15.64
C SER A 645 -2.24 -21.13 15.96
N ILE A 646 -1.22 -20.72 15.21
CA ILE A 646 -0.52 -19.43 15.31
C ILE A 646 -1.47 -18.21 15.23
N VAL A 647 -2.60 -18.32 14.53
CA VAL A 647 -3.59 -17.24 14.38
C VAL A 647 -4.78 -17.36 15.33
N ALA A 648 -4.84 -18.43 16.15
CA ALA A 648 -5.99 -18.69 17.00
C ALA A 648 -6.24 -17.58 18.03
N TYR A 649 -5.18 -16.94 18.54
CA TYR A 649 -5.31 -15.76 19.38
C TYR A 649 -5.87 -14.56 18.58
N GLY A 650 -5.29 -14.25 17.43
CA GLY A 650 -5.70 -13.11 16.60
C GLY A 650 -7.16 -13.19 16.18
N ILE A 651 -7.64 -14.37 15.79
CA ILE A 651 -9.01 -14.56 15.29
C ILE A 651 -10.01 -14.73 16.43
N TYR A 652 -9.73 -15.63 17.38
CA TYR A 652 -10.68 -16.05 18.40
C TYR A 652 -10.32 -15.62 19.84
N GLY A 653 -9.12 -15.04 20.07
CA GLY A 653 -8.66 -14.69 21.41
C GLY A 653 -8.32 -15.91 22.28
N ILE A 654 -7.89 -17.03 21.68
CA ILE A 654 -7.38 -18.18 22.41
C ILE A 654 -5.96 -17.86 22.87
N SER A 655 -5.68 -17.92 24.16
CA SER A 655 -4.38 -17.57 24.75
C SER A 655 -3.28 -18.57 24.40
N CYS A 656 -2.98 -18.72 23.10
CA CYS A 656 -1.89 -19.58 22.62
C CYS A 656 -0.53 -19.08 23.10
N VAL A 657 0.35 -20.03 23.50
CA VAL A 657 1.71 -19.75 23.92
C VAL A 657 2.55 -19.26 22.74
N TYR A 658 2.49 -19.95 21.60
CA TYR A 658 3.26 -19.59 20.42
C TYR A 658 2.38 -18.84 19.40
N ARG A 659 2.53 -17.51 19.38
CA ARG A 659 1.82 -16.57 18.47
C ARG A 659 2.68 -16.12 17.29
N HIS A 660 3.91 -16.68 17.19
CA HIS A 660 4.90 -16.40 16.15
C HIS A 660 5.73 -17.65 15.86
N PRO A 661 6.33 -17.82 14.67
CA PRO A 661 7.29 -18.91 14.41
C PRO A 661 8.49 -18.87 15.36
N VAL A 662 8.93 -20.04 15.84
CA VAL A 662 9.99 -20.16 16.86
C VAL A 662 11.32 -19.53 16.46
N THR A 663 11.63 -19.47 15.18
CA THR A 663 12.86 -18.83 14.66
C THR A 663 13.02 -17.37 15.08
N TYR A 664 11.92 -16.70 15.46
CA TYR A 664 11.94 -15.32 15.96
C TYR A 664 12.14 -15.23 17.48
N TYR A 665 12.08 -16.34 18.21
CA TYR A 665 12.27 -16.35 19.67
C TYR A 665 13.76 -16.50 20.04
N VAL A 666 14.58 -15.55 19.62
CA VAL A 666 16.04 -15.55 19.88
C VAL A 666 16.37 -15.65 21.38
N ASN A 667 15.46 -15.19 22.25
CA ASN A 667 15.57 -15.22 23.70
C ASN A 667 14.35 -15.94 24.30
N GLU A 668 13.99 -17.11 23.77
CA GLU A 668 12.93 -17.94 24.31
C GLU A 668 13.24 -18.32 25.76
N ARG A 669 12.24 -18.27 26.62
CA ARG A 669 12.36 -18.69 28.01
C ARG A 669 12.56 -20.20 28.10
N ASP A 670 13.41 -20.62 29.02
CA ASP A 670 13.74 -22.04 29.21
C ASP A 670 12.50 -22.89 29.54
N GLU A 671 11.55 -22.35 30.31
CA GLU A 671 10.31 -23.03 30.66
C GLU A 671 9.47 -23.39 29.43
N THR A 672 9.19 -22.43 28.56
CA THR A 672 8.39 -22.69 27.36
C THR A 672 9.10 -23.59 26.37
N ARG A 673 10.43 -23.45 26.26
CA ARG A 673 11.27 -24.35 25.47
C ARG A 673 11.21 -25.79 25.98
N MET A 674 11.35 -25.99 27.30
CA MET A 674 11.24 -27.33 27.90
C MET A 674 9.89 -27.98 27.64
N LEU A 675 8.80 -27.20 27.73
CA LEU A 675 7.45 -27.70 27.47
C LEU A 675 7.25 -28.09 26.01
N ARG A 676 7.66 -27.27 25.04
CA ARG A 676 7.45 -27.63 23.63
C ARG A 676 8.27 -28.81 23.15
N ILE A 677 9.45 -29.04 23.75
CA ILE A 677 10.34 -30.17 23.37
C ILE A 677 10.03 -31.44 24.15
N GLY A 678 9.67 -31.32 25.43
CA GLY A 678 9.68 -32.47 26.36
C GLY A 678 8.42 -32.67 27.16
N LEU A 679 7.30 -32.01 26.90
CA LEU A 679 6.06 -32.14 27.69
C LEU A 679 5.53 -33.56 27.71
N ASN A 680 5.71 -34.33 26.64
CA ASN A 680 5.37 -35.75 26.58
C ASN A 680 6.09 -36.63 27.64
N ASN A 681 7.21 -36.13 28.20
CA ASN A 681 7.99 -36.82 29.25
C ASN A 681 7.71 -36.25 30.65
N ILE A 682 6.53 -35.67 30.87
CA ILE A 682 6.17 -34.98 32.12
C ILE A 682 6.31 -35.90 33.35
N ARG A 683 6.04 -37.20 33.23
CA ARG A 683 6.15 -38.19 34.31
C ARG A 683 7.58 -38.32 34.82
N ASP A 684 8.57 -38.33 33.92
CA ASP A 684 9.94 -38.71 34.22
C ASP A 684 10.88 -37.49 34.37
N SER A 685 10.45 -36.30 33.95
CA SER A 685 11.27 -35.10 33.94
C SER A 685 10.84 -34.05 34.96
N LYS A 686 11.57 -33.95 36.08
CA LYS A 686 11.36 -32.91 37.10
C LYS A 686 11.43 -31.50 36.51
N ALA A 687 12.31 -31.26 35.55
CA ALA A 687 12.46 -29.96 34.90
C ALA A 687 11.20 -29.58 34.12
N VAL A 688 10.57 -30.53 33.42
CA VAL A 688 9.29 -30.30 32.71
C VAL A 688 8.16 -30.06 33.71
N GLN A 689 8.12 -30.80 34.84
CA GLN A 689 7.12 -30.59 35.88
C GLN A 689 7.22 -29.19 36.51
N GLU A 690 8.44 -28.74 36.82
CA GLU A 690 8.70 -27.39 37.34
C GLU A 690 8.34 -26.30 36.33
N ALA A 691 8.68 -26.50 35.05
CA ALA A 691 8.33 -25.58 33.97
C ALA A 691 6.80 -25.48 33.82
N LEU A 692 6.08 -26.59 33.87
CA LEU A 692 4.62 -26.61 33.81
C LEU A 692 3.99 -25.89 35.00
N LYS A 693 4.45 -26.21 36.23
CA LYS A 693 3.97 -25.54 37.45
C LYS A 693 4.20 -24.04 37.42
N LYS A 694 5.35 -23.59 36.92
CA LYS A 694 5.71 -22.18 36.85
C LYS A 694 4.93 -21.44 35.77
N SER A 695 4.63 -22.08 34.64
CA SER A 695 3.89 -21.48 33.53
C SER A 695 2.38 -21.44 33.76
N GLY A 696 1.82 -22.35 34.60
CA GLY A 696 0.37 -22.46 34.81
C GLY A 696 -0.40 -22.90 33.56
N ILE A 697 0.25 -23.65 32.65
CA ILE A 697 -0.39 -24.16 31.44
C ILE A 697 -1.08 -25.50 31.76
N HIS A 698 -2.38 -25.60 31.44
CA HIS A 698 -3.17 -26.80 31.70
C HIS A 698 -3.69 -27.49 30.44
N TYR A 699 -3.50 -26.88 29.27
CA TYR A 699 -4.05 -27.38 28.01
C TYR A 699 -3.03 -27.41 26.89
N VAL A 700 -3.20 -28.38 25.97
CA VAL A 700 -2.42 -28.55 24.75
C VAL A 700 -3.38 -28.58 23.56
N LEU A 701 -3.17 -27.71 22.58
CA LEU A 701 -3.94 -27.67 21.35
C LEU A 701 -3.13 -28.32 20.22
N ARG A 702 -3.76 -29.25 19.51
CA ARG A 702 -3.25 -29.82 18.27
C ARG A 702 -4.29 -29.67 17.16
N LEU A 703 -3.93 -29.08 16.06
CA LEU A 703 -4.71 -29.06 14.82
C LEU A 703 -4.25 -30.18 13.88
N LYS A 704 -4.71 -30.20 12.64
CA LYS A 704 -4.33 -31.23 11.66
C LYS A 704 -2.85 -31.12 11.30
N TYR A 705 -2.17 -32.25 11.24
CA TYR A 705 -0.79 -32.36 10.79
C TYR A 705 -0.74 -33.09 9.42
N PRO A 706 0.15 -32.77 8.51
CA PRO A 706 1.34 -31.92 8.61
C PRO A 706 1.05 -30.45 8.35
N GLY A 707 1.68 -29.66 9.21
CA GLY A 707 1.54 -28.22 9.35
C GLY A 707 1.44 -27.37 8.11
N VAL A 708 0.62 -26.40 8.29
CA VAL A 708 0.23 -25.35 7.34
C VAL A 708 1.43 -24.52 6.88
N ILE A 709 2.51 -24.42 7.67
CA ILE A 709 3.70 -23.65 7.33
C ILE A 709 4.87 -24.61 7.08
N LYS A 710 5.28 -24.76 5.81
CA LYS A 710 6.41 -25.63 5.46
C LYS A 710 7.74 -25.12 6.03
N TYR A 711 8.21 -25.83 7.04
CA TYR A 711 9.65 -25.96 7.32
C TYR A 711 10.15 -27.33 6.84
N PRO A 712 11.45 -27.51 6.66
CA PRO A 712 12.00 -28.84 6.42
C PRO A 712 11.46 -29.81 7.48
N SER A 713 10.84 -30.91 7.07
CA SER A 713 10.11 -31.86 7.92
C SER A 713 10.88 -32.30 9.15
N ASN A 714 12.22 -32.33 9.10
CA ASN A 714 13.09 -32.69 10.18
C ASN A 714 13.20 -31.65 11.30
N TYR A 715 12.96 -30.38 11.02
CA TYR A 715 13.08 -29.32 12.01
C TYR A 715 11.86 -29.26 12.95
N ILE A 716 10.67 -29.39 12.38
CA ILE A 716 9.40 -29.27 13.13
C ILE A 716 9.22 -30.43 14.13
N SER A 717 9.54 -31.66 13.72
CA SER A 717 9.37 -32.83 14.55
C SER A 717 10.27 -32.85 15.79
N CYS A 718 11.46 -32.23 15.72
CA CYS A 718 12.37 -32.12 16.86
C CYS A 718 12.02 -30.97 17.79
N GLU A 719 11.61 -29.84 17.23
CA GLU A 719 11.38 -28.59 17.96
C GLU A 719 10.08 -28.62 18.80
N PHE A 720 9.07 -29.36 18.35
CA PHE A 720 7.77 -29.51 19.03
C PHE A 720 7.45 -30.95 19.41
N ALA A 721 8.48 -31.80 19.60
CA ALA A 721 8.32 -33.21 19.95
C ALA A 721 7.46 -33.44 21.22
N GLY A 722 7.58 -32.55 22.20
CA GLY A 722 6.80 -32.61 23.42
C GLY A 722 5.29 -32.37 23.24
N ILE A 723 4.88 -31.73 22.11
CA ILE A 723 3.48 -31.51 21.76
C ILE A 723 3.00 -32.56 20.75
N GLU A 724 3.77 -32.78 19.69
CA GLU A 724 3.37 -33.62 18.56
C GLU A 724 3.29 -35.10 18.89
N SER A 725 4.03 -35.56 19.88
CA SER A 725 3.99 -36.99 20.34
C SER A 725 2.84 -37.30 21.30
N ILE A 726 2.13 -36.27 21.81
CA ILE A 726 0.95 -36.47 22.65
C ILE A 726 -0.19 -37.04 21.79
N ASN A 727 -0.84 -38.09 22.29
CA ASN A 727 -1.99 -38.71 21.65
C ASN A 727 -2.99 -39.21 22.69
N ASP A 728 -4.13 -39.75 22.24
CA ASP A 728 -5.23 -40.19 23.11
C ASP A 728 -4.84 -41.35 24.06
N THR A 729 -3.66 -41.95 23.87
CA THR A 729 -3.13 -43.03 24.75
C THR A 729 -2.04 -42.53 25.71
N THR A 730 -1.67 -41.26 25.66
CA THR A 730 -0.66 -40.66 26.55
C THR A 730 -1.30 -40.44 27.93
N PRO A 731 -0.86 -41.11 29.03
CA PRO A 731 -1.61 -41.23 30.30
C PRO A 731 -1.90 -39.89 31.00
N GLU A 732 -1.02 -38.90 30.86
CA GLU A 732 -1.13 -37.59 31.53
C GLU A 732 -1.96 -36.57 30.74
N PHE A 733 -2.60 -36.97 29.63
CA PHE A 733 -3.33 -36.08 28.75
C PHE A 733 -4.72 -36.63 28.47
N GLU A 734 -5.73 -35.90 28.90
CA GLU A 734 -7.15 -36.23 28.67
C GLU A 734 -7.69 -35.42 27.49
N PRO A 735 -8.14 -36.08 26.41
CA PRO A 735 -8.77 -35.34 25.30
C PRO A 735 -10.15 -34.82 25.73
N VAL A 736 -10.28 -33.49 25.86
CA VAL A 736 -11.54 -32.82 26.27
C VAL A 736 -12.37 -32.34 25.11
N LEU A 737 -11.74 -32.05 23.96
CA LEU A 737 -12.41 -31.79 22.70
C LEU A 737 -11.72 -32.58 21.59
N CYS A 738 -12.55 -33.24 20.75
CA CYS A 738 -12.11 -34.05 19.63
C CYS A 738 -12.91 -33.70 18.39
N GLN A 739 -12.24 -33.51 17.25
CA GLN A 739 -12.84 -33.43 15.94
C GLN A 739 -11.83 -33.93 14.90
N ASP A 740 -12.13 -35.03 14.23
CA ASP A 740 -11.20 -35.74 13.35
C ASP A 740 -9.84 -36.02 14.05
N GLU A 741 -8.73 -35.44 13.50
CA GLU A 741 -7.39 -35.53 14.08
C GLU A 741 -7.10 -34.40 15.09
N MET A 742 -7.98 -33.39 15.19
CA MET A 742 -7.77 -32.24 16.07
C MET A 742 -8.15 -32.57 17.51
N ARG A 743 -7.34 -32.08 18.44
CA ARG A 743 -7.50 -32.37 19.88
C ARG A 743 -7.23 -31.13 20.71
N LEU A 744 -8.01 -30.95 21.75
CA LEU A 744 -7.66 -30.16 22.91
C LEU A 744 -7.47 -31.15 24.07
N TYR A 745 -6.25 -31.27 24.57
CA TYR A 745 -5.93 -32.11 25.72
C TYR A 745 -5.89 -31.27 27.00
N ARG A 746 -6.45 -31.77 28.06
CA ARG A 746 -6.21 -31.30 29.41
C ARG A 746 -5.05 -32.09 30.02
N ILE A 747 -4.10 -31.41 30.67
CA ILE A 747 -2.97 -32.03 31.36
C ILE A 747 -3.47 -32.47 32.75
N VAL A 748 -3.48 -33.77 33.01
CA VAL A 748 -3.99 -34.41 34.26
C VAL A 748 -2.89 -34.88 35.21
N TYR A 749 -1.68 -34.33 35.06
CA TYR A 749 -0.58 -34.58 35.94
C TYR A 749 -0.80 -33.90 37.31
N PRO A 750 -0.61 -34.62 38.48
CA PRO A 750 -0.86 -34.03 39.79
C PRO A 750 0.17 -32.93 40.10
N LEU A 751 -0.26 -31.68 39.90
CA LEU A 751 0.44 -30.47 40.31
C LEU A 751 -0.06 -30.09 41.72
N ASP A 752 0.33 -30.85 42.79
CA ASP A 752 0.01 -30.65 44.21
C ASP A 752 -1.46 -30.77 44.65
N GLU A 753 -1.74 -31.74 45.55
CA GLU A 753 -3.00 -31.91 46.30
C GLU A 753 -3.24 -30.82 47.39
N GLN A 754 -2.74 -29.59 47.27
CA GLN A 754 -2.85 -28.58 48.34
C GLN A 754 -3.76 -27.39 48.11
N ASN A 755 -4.71 -27.41 47.16
CA ASN A 755 -5.70 -26.30 47.10
C ASN A 755 -7.12 -26.68 46.62
N THR A 756 -7.58 -27.90 46.93
CA THR A 756 -8.99 -28.29 46.70
C THR A 756 -9.86 -28.29 47.96
N SER A 757 -9.58 -27.41 48.90
CA SER A 757 -10.49 -27.23 50.05
C SER A 757 -10.80 -25.73 50.23
N THR A 758 -11.58 -25.16 49.35
CA THR A 758 -12.48 -24.00 49.61
C THR A 758 -13.21 -23.59 48.34
N ASN A 759 -14.26 -24.30 47.95
CA ASN A 759 -15.41 -23.71 47.27
C ASN A 759 -16.57 -24.72 47.21
N GLU A 760 -16.94 -25.24 48.37
CA GLU A 760 -18.33 -25.62 48.61
C GLU A 760 -18.88 -24.67 49.68
N ARG A 761 -19.49 -23.58 49.21
CA ARG A 761 -20.57 -22.85 49.86
C ARG A 761 -21.19 -21.83 48.92
#